data_15760b3ed1d674575578e62b335b975a
#
_entry.id   15760b3ed1d674575578e62b335b975a
#
_cell.length_a   1.000
_cell.length_b   1.000
_cell.length_c   1.000
_cell.angle_alpha   90.00
_cell.angle_beta   90.00
_cell.angle_gamma   90.00
#
_symmetry.space_group_name_H-M   'P 1'
#
loop_
_entity.id
_entity.type
_entity.pdbx_description
1 polymer ?
#
loop_
_entity_poly.entity_id
_entity_poly.type
_entity_poly.pdbx_seq_one_letter_code
_entity_poly.pdbx_strand_id
1 'polypeptide(L)'
;MLLLSISGIQLQAQNTIKLTGLVSDIETGKPIDVATVFIRSLNLSTESDEEGLYTLAAPAGQSLVLEVSRLGYKGASYPISPLEAGSTLKIDFNLVLETSGLEVIIRESIVRNNGMIREKLDNLKLIPSTTGNFESILPHIALGTSSGTGGELSSQYNVRGGNYDENLVFVNDFEVYRPQLLRSGQQEGLTFPNVDLIRDLSFSSGGFEARYGDKLSSVLDIHYRRPDSLRGSVSMSLLGASAHIEGSKQIGTNPYKRFTYLVGARYKTNRYLLNSLQLEGEYVPDFADIQTYLTYDINKNWQLGAIGNYNTSVFRFVPLSRSTATGLIDFSLRLSANFQGQEVDNFKTGMGGVSLTYIPERKKNPLFIKFMGSAYQSLERETFDIISDYRLALIETGLGSENQGKELALIGDGVQHTYARNLLYLQVKNLEMKGGYEYQAGTNNEKTHFFQWGIKAQLEDILDRINDWERLDSALYSLPHTEKDIVLKNVIKTRNDLNSQRFSGYFQDEYTVQKPGLGELRISGGVRMAYWSLNREFYFNPRAQVLYKPAKWDKDITLRLAGGLYYQPPFYREMRAPDGIVNTDLQSQKSAHVVAGMTWDFTRGKKQQVPYRLISEVYYKKLWDQVIYDIDNVRIRYSGKNEASGYITGLDMRLNGEFVPGAESWFNISFLRAREAITGLQHQRRDKGQAEGMDVKDVPRPTNQFMTFSTFFQDYLPNNENLKVNLSLTVGTGQPFGIPGNNRVFRNTYRYPAYHRVDLGFSYLIWDRSWASRRNRHLLRFAENSWISVEIFNLMKVQNVASNTWFKSIYNVQYSIPNYLTSRRINLKFRMSFH
;
A
#
# COMPACT_ATOMS: atom_id res chain seq x y z
N MET A 1 -61.24 13.14 70.58
CA MET A 1 -60.30 12.04 70.59
C MET A 1 -59.68 11.93 69.25
N LEU A 2 -58.49 12.63 69.10
CA LEU A 2 -57.75 12.73 67.93
C LEU A 2 -56.75 11.58 67.75
N LEU A 3 -56.81 10.79 66.73
CA LEU A 3 -55.85 9.79 66.41
C LEU A 3 -54.95 10.33 65.30
N LEU A 4 -53.69 10.61 65.58
CA LEU A 4 -52.61 10.94 64.64
C LEU A 4 -52.20 9.61 63.98
N SER A 5 -52.29 9.60 62.62
CA SER A 5 -51.64 8.60 61.73
C SER A 5 -50.25 9.09 61.37
N ILE A 6 -49.23 8.46 61.89
CA ILE A 6 -47.81 8.66 61.47
C ILE A 6 -47.63 7.80 60.24
N SER A 7 -47.51 8.47 59.07
CA SER A 7 -47.06 7.84 57.83
C SER A 7 -45.56 7.62 57.90
N GLY A 8 -45.13 6.36 57.99
CA GLY A 8 -43.71 5.98 57.89
C GLY A 8 -43.14 6.31 56.47
N ILE A 9 -42.21 7.23 56.45
CA ILE A 9 -41.37 7.43 55.25
C ILE A 9 -40.39 6.24 55.19
N GLN A 10 -40.64 5.30 54.30
CA GLN A 10 -39.64 4.29 53.91
C GLN A 10 -38.51 5.00 53.19
N LEU A 11 -37.36 5.14 53.84
CA LEU A 11 -36.09 5.42 53.13
C LEU A 11 -35.75 4.20 52.26
N GLN A 12 -35.98 4.29 50.95
CA GLN A 12 -35.40 3.34 50.02
C GLN A 12 -33.87 3.53 50.09
N ALA A 13 -33.13 2.58 50.65
CA ALA A 13 -31.69 2.50 50.58
C ALA A 13 -31.33 2.47 49.07
N GLN A 14 -30.68 3.52 48.57
CA GLN A 14 -30.19 3.54 47.21
C GLN A 14 -29.18 2.43 47.02
N ASN A 15 -29.50 1.47 46.15
CA ASN A 15 -28.63 0.36 45.74
C ASN A 15 -27.49 0.90 44.82
N THR A 16 -26.63 1.79 45.37
CA THR A 16 -25.54 2.42 44.66
C THR A 16 -24.18 2.12 45.29
N ILE A 17 -23.17 2.11 44.45
CA ILE A 17 -21.75 2.11 44.83
C ILE A 17 -21.17 3.49 44.62
N LYS A 18 -20.12 3.84 45.34
CA LYS A 18 -19.38 5.09 45.19
C LYS A 18 -18.03 4.81 44.51
N LEU A 19 -17.80 5.38 43.32
CA LEU A 19 -16.53 5.32 42.59
C LEU A 19 -15.80 6.62 42.88
N THR A 20 -14.54 6.55 43.32
CA THR A 20 -13.72 7.71 43.62
C THR A 20 -12.30 7.49 43.11
N GLY A 21 -11.53 8.52 42.89
CA GLY A 21 -10.13 8.39 42.51
C GLY A 21 -9.50 9.72 42.09
N LEU A 22 -8.24 9.64 41.74
CA LEU A 22 -7.43 10.75 41.27
C LEU A 22 -7.18 10.58 39.78
N VAL A 23 -7.34 11.65 39.01
CA VAL A 23 -6.89 11.72 37.61
C VAL A 23 -5.61 12.54 37.56
N SER A 24 -4.51 11.94 37.14
CA SER A 24 -3.19 12.60 37.08
C SER A 24 -2.48 12.33 35.75
N ASP A 25 -1.55 13.19 35.43
CA ASP A 25 -0.63 13.03 34.30
C ASP A 25 0.46 12.02 34.67
N ILE A 26 0.66 11.01 33.86
CA ILE A 26 1.59 9.89 34.16
C ILE A 26 3.06 10.33 34.18
N GLU A 27 3.42 11.38 33.41
CA GLU A 27 4.81 11.84 33.30
C GLU A 27 5.17 12.88 34.39
N THR A 28 4.23 13.75 34.72
CA THR A 28 4.48 14.87 35.67
C THR A 28 3.95 14.59 37.05
N GLY A 29 3.07 13.59 37.22
CA GLY A 29 2.35 13.31 38.46
C GLY A 29 1.37 14.40 38.88
N LYS A 30 1.16 15.45 38.07
CA LYS A 30 0.25 16.56 38.40
C LYS A 30 -1.20 16.15 38.24
N PRO A 31 -2.09 16.64 39.13
CA PRO A 31 -3.52 16.41 38.99
C PRO A 31 -4.05 17.04 37.68
N ILE A 32 -5.04 16.38 37.06
CA ILE A 32 -5.70 16.84 35.86
C ILE A 32 -7.12 17.26 36.21
N ASP A 33 -7.41 18.54 36.04
CA ASP A 33 -8.73 19.15 36.26
C ASP A 33 -9.67 18.91 35.07
N VAL A 34 -10.99 18.94 35.32
CA VAL A 34 -12.04 18.84 34.27
C VAL A 34 -11.86 17.64 33.35
N ALA A 35 -11.31 16.53 33.87
CA ALA A 35 -11.33 15.25 33.17
C ALA A 35 -12.71 14.61 33.34
N THR A 36 -13.39 14.28 32.25
CA THR A 36 -14.70 13.65 32.29
C THR A 36 -14.55 12.17 32.57
N VAL A 37 -15.09 11.72 33.70
CA VAL A 37 -15.13 10.31 34.11
C VAL A 37 -16.58 9.82 33.93
N PHE A 38 -16.79 8.77 33.15
CA PHE A 38 -18.14 8.37 32.74
C PHE A 38 -18.31 6.85 32.61
N ILE A 39 -19.57 6.41 32.73
CA ILE A 39 -20.01 5.05 32.44
C ILE A 39 -20.97 5.13 31.25
N ARG A 40 -20.49 4.78 30.07
CA ARG A 40 -21.21 4.94 28.80
C ARG A 40 -22.53 4.17 28.78
N SER A 41 -22.56 2.94 29.30
CA SER A 41 -23.74 2.06 29.32
C SER A 41 -24.92 2.62 30.13
N LEU A 42 -24.64 3.52 31.07
CA LEU A 42 -25.64 4.08 31.98
C LEU A 42 -25.85 5.59 31.76
N ASN A 43 -25.09 6.21 30.84
CA ASN A 43 -25.09 7.64 30.61
C ASN A 43 -24.82 8.47 31.89
N LEU A 44 -23.97 7.96 32.78
CA LEU A 44 -23.55 8.63 34.00
C LEU A 44 -22.16 9.23 33.83
N SER A 45 -21.96 10.49 34.26
CA SER A 45 -20.66 11.16 34.17
C SER A 45 -20.45 12.12 35.34
N THR A 46 -19.17 12.38 35.64
CA THR A 46 -18.69 13.42 36.56
C THR A 46 -17.42 14.03 35.97
N GLU A 47 -16.97 15.16 36.51
CA GLU A 47 -15.71 15.78 36.17
C GLU A 47 -14.77 15.80 37.37
N SER A 48 -13.46 15.72 37.14
CA SER A 48 -12.45 15.92 38.18
C SER A 48 -12.32 17.39 38.55
N ASP A 49 -12.07 17.66 39.85
CA ASP A 49 -11.82 19.01 40.39
C ASP A 49 -10.38 19.50 40.11
N GLU A 50 -10.02 20.67 40.69
CA GLU A 50 -8.69 21.29 40.53
C GLU A 50 -7.56 20.41 41.13
N GLU A 51 -7.85 19.60 42.10
CA GLU A 51 -6.96 18.60 42.72
C GLU A 51 -6.99 17.25 41.97
N GLY A 52 -7.72 17.14 40.83
CA GLY A 52 -7.84 15.96 40.04
C GLY A 52 -8.76 14.87 40.61
N LEU A 53 -9.47 15.14 41.70
CA LEU A 53 -10.32 14.15 42.39
C LEU A 53 -11.68 14.08 41.74
N TYR A 54 -12.22 12.85 41.60
CA TYR A 54 -13.57 12.62 41.11
C TYR A 54 -14.39 11.71 42.04
N THR A 55 -15.71 11.87 41.98
CA THR A 55 -16.66 11.01 42.65
C THR A 55 -17.87 10.75 41.74
N LEU A 56 -18.18 9.49 41.49
CA LEU A 56 -19.33 9.04 40.70
C LEU A 56 -20.14 7.97 41.43
N ALA A 57 -21.42 8.18 41.56
CA ALA A 57 -22.36 7.16 42.09
C ALA A 57 -22.90 6.30 40.92
N ALA A 58 -22.83 4.98 41.07
CA ALA A 58 -23.33 4.02 40.05
C ALA A 58 -24.16 2.90 40.68
N PRO A 59 -25.05 2.23 39.95
CA PRO A 59 -25.84 1.09 40.47
C PRO A 59 -24.94 -0.08 40.89
N ALA A 60 -25.28 -0.73 41.99
CA ALA A 60 -24.61 -1.94 42.50
C ALA A 60 -25.04 -3.21 41.76
N GLY A 61 -24.27 -4.30 41.89
CA GLY A 61 -24.62 -5.65 41.44
C GLY A 61 -24.47 -5.93 39.94
N GLN A 62 -23.87 -5.05 39.14
CA GLN A 62 -23.64 -5.26 37.71
C GLN A 62 -22.20 -4.96 37.32
N SER A 63 -21.73 -5.57 36.22
CA SER A 63 -20.43 -5.25 35.65
C SER A 63 -20.48 -3.90 34.91
N LEU A 64 -19.53 -3.01 35.21
CA LEU A 64 -19.47 -1.68 34.67
C LEU A 64 -18.10 -1.44 34.00
N VAL A 65 -18.03 -0.49 33.07
CA VAL A 65 -16.76 0.02 32.55
C VAL A 65 -16.73 1.50 32.87
N LEU A 66 -15.75 1.91 33.69
CA LEU A 66 -15.47 3.30 33.99
C LEU A 66 -14.47 3.82 32.97
N GLU A 67 -14.83 4.85 32.25
CA GLU A 67 -14.01 5.50 31.23
C GLU A 67 -13.64 6.90 31.70
N VAL A 68 -12.42 7.36 31.37
CA VAL A 68 -11.98 8.73 31.59
C VAL A 68 -11.47 9.32 30.29
N SER A 69 -11.81 10.56 30.05
CA SER A 69 -11.38 11.32 28.90
C SER A 69 -11.10 12.76 29.29
N ARG A 70 -10.01 13.31 28.74
CA ARG A 70 -9.63 14.71 28.86
C ARG A 70 -9.04 15.19 27.56
N LEU A 71 -9.39 16.39 27.13
CA LEU A 71 -8.84 16.98 25.90
C LEU A 71 -7.31 17.11 26.03
N GLY A 72 -6.59 16.54 25.05
CA GLY A 72 -5.13 16.51 25.06
C GLY A 72 -4.51 15.28 25.77
N TYR A 73 -5.33 14.39 26.30
CA TYR A 73 -4.88 13.14 26.93
C TYR A 73 -5.52 11.92 26.28
N LYS A 74 -4.78 10.81 26.24
CA LYS A 74 -5.30 9.53 25.78
C LYS A 74 -6.30 9.00 26.81
N GLY A 75 -7.54 8.76 26.38
CA GLY A 75 -8.58 8.18 27.25
C GLY A 75 -8.18 6.81 27.81
N ALA A 76 -8.58 6.55 29.04
CA ALA A 76 -8.36 5.27 29.72
C ALA A 76 -9.70 4.65 30.16
N SER A 77 -9.73 3.31 30.30
CA SER A 77 -10.91 2.59 30.78
C SER A 77 -10.51 1.55 31.82
N TYR A 78 -11.42 1.31 32.79
CA TYR A 78 -11.25 0.33 33.84
C TYR A 78 -12.52 -0.52 34.00
N PRO A 79 -12.46 -1.86 33.79
CA PRO A 79 -13.59 -2.73 34.01
C PRO A 79 -13.82 -2.98 35.52
N ILE A 80 -15.05 -2.83 35.98
CA ILE A 80 -15.47 -3.02 37.36
C ILE A 80 -16.35 -4.28 37.46
N SER A 81 -15.95 -5.26 38.24
CA SER A 81 -16.78 -6.42 38.57
C SER A 81 -17.97 -6.01 39.47
N PRO A 82 -19.06 -6.79 39.50
CA PRO A 82 -20.20 -6.49 40.34
C PRO A 82 -19.81 -6.28 41.83
N LEU A 83 -20.21 -5.16 42.39
CA LEU A 83 -19.94 -4.76 43.77
C LEU A 83 -21.22 -4.70 44.59
N GLU A 84 -21.14 -4.95 45.92
CA GLU A 84 -22.26 -4.86 46.84
C GLU A 84 -22.68 -3.39 47.06
N ALA A 85 -23.95 -3.17 47.33
CA ALA A 85 -24.50 -1.85 47.61
C ALA A 85 -23.84 -1.19 48.83
N GLY A 86 -23.56 0.11 48.69
CA GLY A 86 -22.87 0.91 49.72
C GLY A 86 -21.35 0.78 49.71
N SER A 87 -20.76 -0.06 48.87
CA SER A 87 -19.29 -0.14 48.73
C SER A 87 -18.69 1.10 48.02
N THR A 88 -17.48 1.45 48.45
CA THR A 88 -16.68 2.49 47.79
C THR A 88 -15.46 1.85 47.13
N LEU A 89 -15.28 2.09 45.83
CA LEU A 89 -14.11 1.64 45.04
C LEU A 89 -13.27 2.85 44.63
N LYS A 90 -11.98 2.83 44.97
CA LYS A 90 -11.03 3.85 44.55
C LYS A 90 -10.28 3.39 43.29
N ILE A 91 -10.36 4.18 42.21
CA ILE A 91 -9.67 3.91 40.94
C ILE A 91 -8.93 5.19 40.54
N ASP A 92 -7.61 5.15 40.53
CA ASP A 92 -6.79 6.26 40.09
C ASP A 92 -6.43 6.07 38.59
N PHE A 93 -6.60 7.13 37.80
CA PHE A 93 -6.25 7.16 36.39
C PHE A 93 -5.01 7.99 36.15
N ASN A 94 -4.00 7.37 35.57
CA ASN A 94 -2.80 8.06 35.10
C ASN A 94 -2.92 8.23 33.58
N LEU A 95 -3.24 9.44 33.14
CA LEU A 95 -3.42 9.74 31.73
C LEU A 95 -2.10 10.09 31.07
N VAL A 96 -1.92 9.61 29.86
CA VAL A 96 -0.78 9.95 29.01
C VAL A 96 -1.15 11.19 28.19
N LEU A 97 -0.32 12.24 28.24
CA LEU A 97 -0.51 13.42 27.41
C LEU A 97 -0.44 13.02 25.93
N GLU A 98 -1.49 13.27 25.19
CA GLU A 98 -1.53 13.02 23.75
C GLU A 98 -0.82 14.16 23.01
N THR A 99 0.52 14.08 22.97
CA THR A 99 1.41 15.13 22.46
C THR A 99 1.29 15.41 20.94
N SER A 100 0.47 14.64 20.24
CA SER A 100 0.10 14.88 18.84
C SER A 100 -1.28 15.53 18.68
N GLY A 101 -1.79 16.14 19.72
CA GLY A 101 -3.20 16.39 19.97
C GLY A 101 -3.92 17.27 18.96
N LEU A 102 -3.41 18.40 18.52
CA LEU A 102 -4.23 19.34 17.73
C LEU A 102 -4.27 18.97 16.24
N GLU A 103 -3.17 18.60 15.65
CA GLU A 103 -3.16 18.18 14.24
C GLU A 103 -3.87 16.83 14.04
N VAL A 104 -3.73 15.92 14.99
CA VAL A 104 -4.40 14.60 14.99
C VAL A 104 -5.88 14.74 15.31
N ILE A 105 -6.29 15.59 16.27
CA ILE A 105 -7.71 15.80 16.60
C ILE A 105 -8.46 16.44 15.43
N ILE A 106 -7.88 17.47 14.79
CA ILE A 106 -8.49 18.07 13.59
C ILE A 106 -8.59 17.03 12.47
N ARG A 107 -7.53 16.22 12.25
CA ARG A 107 -7.55 15.15 11.26
C ARG A 107 -8.38 13.94 11.67
N GLU A 108 -8.34 13.52 12.93
CA GLU A 108 -9.06 12.32 13.38
C GLU A 108 -10.58 12.47 13.35
N SER A 109 -11.12 13.64 13.69
CA SER A 109 -12.55 13.90 13.59
C SER A 109 -13.03 14.02 12.14
N ILE A 110 -12.17 14.56 11.24
CA ILE A 110 -12.50 14.89 9.86
C ILE A 110 -12.18 13.74 8.90
N VAL A 111 -11.07 13.02 9.11
CA VAL A 111 -10.60 11.94 8.21
C VAL A 111 -11.39 10.63 8.39
N ARG A 112 -12.11 10.46 9.49
CA ARG A 112 -12.81 9.18 9.77
C ARG A 112 -13.74 8.68 8.67
N ASN A 113 -14.20 9.53 7.73
CA ASN A 113 -15.20 9.16 6.77
C ASN A 113 -15.00 9.69 5.33
N ASN A 114 -13.83 10.22 4.97
CA ASN A 114 -13.62 10.83 3.65
C ASN A 114 -13.37 9.84 2.51
N GLY A 115 -14.00 8.65 2.56
CA GLY A 115 -13.82 7.61 1.55
C GLY A 115 -12.42 6.99 1.54
N MET A 116 -11.65 7.22 2.61
CA MET A 116 -10.38 6.54 2.86
C MET A 116 -10.57 5.46 3.93
N ILE A 117 -10.06 4.29 3.64
CA ILE A 117 -10.02 3.17 4.59
C ILE A 117 -8.79 3.37 5.47
N ARG A 118 -8.99 3.46 6.78
CA ARG A 118 -7.91 3.61 7.76
C ARG A 118 -7.66 2.28 8.47
N GLU A 119 -6.41 1.85 8.51
CA GLU A 119 -5.99 0.59 9.13
C GLU A 119 -4.90 0.81 10.17
N LYS A 120 -5.00 0.07 11.28
CA LYS A 120 -3.94 -0.07 12.29
C LYS A 120 -3.10 -1.32 11.97
N LEU A 121 -1.78 -1.16 11.98
CA LEU A 121 -0.86 -2.17 11.42
C LEU A 121 -0.33 -3.21 12.41
N ASP A 122 -0.66 -3.13 13.69
CA ASP A 122 -0.04 -4.03 14.68
C ASP A 122 -0.34 -5.51 14.42
N ASN A 123 -1.55 -5.83 13.95
CA ASN A 123 -1.93 -7.19 13.57
C ASN A 123 -1.35 -7.63 12.21
N LEU A 124 -0.96 -6.68 11.35
CA LEU A 124 -0.48 -6.96 10.00
C LEU A 124 0.99 -7.41 9.96
N LYS A 125 1.76 -7.18 11.02
CA LYS A 125 3.20 -7.53 11.10
C LYS A 125 3.47 -9.04 11.10
N LEU A 126 2.45 -9.85 11.41
CA LEU A 126 2.53 -11.31 11.41
C LEU A 126 2.03 -11.96 10.11
N ILE A 127 1.54 -11.17 9.15
CA ILE A 127 1.08 -11.69 7.86
C ILE A 127 2.24 -12.33 7.10
N PRO A 128 2.10 -13.57 6.63
CA PRO A 128 3.06 -14.19 5.73
C PRO A 128 3.23 -13.35 4.46
N SER A 129 4.45 -12.99 4.14
CA SER A 129 4.77 -12.18 2.96
C SER A 129 6.06 -12.64 2.31
N THR A 130 6.02 -13.00 1.04
CA THR A 130 7.20 -13.38 0.25
C THR A 130 8.17 -12.23 0.05
N THR A 131 7.63 -11.02 -0.06
CA THR A 131 8.46 -9.84 -0.27
C THR A 131 8.87 -9.17 1.04
N GLY A 132 8.14 -9.40 2.14
CA GLY A 132 8.29 -8.63 3.37
C GLY A 132 7.94 -7.15 3.22
N ASN A 133 7.44 -6.74 2.05
CA ASN A 133 7.05 -5.37 1.75
C ASN A 133 5.59 -5.13 2.10
N PHE A 134 5.27 -3.88 2.43
CA PHE A 134 3.93 -3.46 2.78
C PHE A 134 2.91 -3.69 1.63
N GLU A 135 3.32 -3.50 0.39
CA GLU A 135 2.45 -3.60 -0.79
C GLU A 135 1.91 -5.01 -1.02
N SER A 136 2.61 -6.04 -0.56
CA SER A 136 2.09 -7.42 -0.62
C SER A 136 0.88 -7.66 0.28
N ILE A 137 0.68 -6.79 1.27
CA ILE A 137 -0.43 -6.84 2.21
C ILE A 137 -1.65 -6.08 1.66
N LEU A 138 -1.43 -5.08 0.79
CA LEU A 138 -2.51 -4.23 0.27
C LEU A 138 -3.68 -4.99 -0.37
N PRO A 139 -3.49 -6.07 -1.17
CA PRO A 139 -4.61 -6.82 -1.72
C PRO A 139 -5.54 -7.42 -0.67
N HIS A 140 -5.07 -7.61 0.55
CA HIS A 140 -5.87 -8.15 1.65
C HIS A 140 -6.63 -7.07 2.43
N ILE A 141 -6.08 -5.84 2.51
CA ILE A 141 -6.63 -4.76 3.36
C ILE A 141 -7.23 -3.59 2.59
N ALA A 142 -6.96 -3.46 1.30
CA ALA A 142 -7.38 -2.31 0.49
C ALA A 142 -8.31 -2.73 -0.65
N LEU A 143 -9.37 -1.96 -0.88
CA LEU A 143 -10.35 -2.22 -1.93
C LEU A 143 -9.77 -2.08 -3.33
N GLY A 144 -10.14 -3.00 -4.23
CA GLY A 144 -9.83 -2.90 -5.65
C GLY A 144 -8.34 -3.01 -5.97
N THR A 145 -7.53 -3.52 -5.04
CA THR A 145 -6.10 -3.72 -5.23
C THR A 145 -5.81 -5.14 -5.70
N SER A 146 -4.81 -5.27 -6.57
CA SER A 146 -4.28 -6.56 -7.02
C SER A 146 -2.76 -6.47 -7.10
N SER A 147 -2.07 -7.62 -7.05
CA SER A 147 -0.66 -7.70 -7.33
C SER A 147 -0.39 -7.20 -8.75
N GLY A 148 0.68 -6.43 -8.93
CA GLY A 148 1.10 -5.97 -10.25
C GLY A 148 1.48 -7.13 -11.19
N THR A 149 1.96 -6.79 -12.38
CA THR A 149 2.36 -7.76 -13.41
C THR A 149 3.45 -8.73 -12.95
N GLY A 150 4.25 -8.37 -11.95
CA GLY A 150 5.28 -9.22 -11.33
C GLY A 150 4.78 -10.21 -10.26
N GLY A 151 3.49 -10.20 -9.96
CA GLY A 151 2.90 -11.11 -8.96
C GLY A 151 3.53 -10.94 -7.57
N GLU A 152 3.76 -12.06 -6.89
CA GLU A 152 4.27 -12.08 -5.51
C GLU A 152 5.72 -11.63 -5.31
N LEU A 153 6.50 -11.47 -6.36
CA LEU A 153 7.89 -11.01 -6.29
C LEU A 153 8.01 -9.50 -6.51
N SER A 154 6.92 -8.85 -6.91
CA SER A 154 6.87 -7.42 -7.18
C SER A 154 6.35 -6.64 -5.99
N SER A 155 6.90 -5.45 -5.79
CA SER A 155 6.35 -4.42 -4.89
C SER A 155 5.32 -3.54 -5.58
N GLN A 156 5.06 -3.77 -6.87
CA GLN A 156 4.01 -3.07 -7.62
C GLN A 156 2.63 -3.55 -7.20
N TYR A 157 1.69 -2.62 -7.13
CA TYR A 157 0.28 -2.93 -6.98
C TYR A 157 -0.55 -2.12 -7.96
N ASN A 158 -1.58 -2.75 -8.47
CA ASN A 158 -2.56 -2.14 -9.36
C ASN A 158 -3.83 -1.84 -8.60
N VAL A 159 -4.48 -0.72 -8.91
CA VAL A 159 -5.73 -0.32 -8.26
C VAL A 159 -6.79 -0.05 -9.31
N ARG A 160 -7.90 -0.80 -9.25
CA ARG A 160 -9.04 -0.63 -10.15
C ARG A 160 -8.62 -0.49 -11.62
N GLY A 161 -7.78 -1.40 -12.08
CA GLY A 161 -7.31 -1.44 -13.47
C GLY A 161 -6.36 -0.31 -13.87
N GLY A 162 -5.91 0.52 -12.94
CA GLY A 162 -4.80 1.43 -13.14
C GLY A 162 -3.47 0.70 -13.03
N ASN A 163 -2.43 1.28 -13.61
CA ASN A 163 -1.08 0.76 -13.52
C ASN A 163 -0.41 1.21 -12.20
N TYR A 164 0.72 0.59 -11.83
CA TYR A 164 1.43 0.91 -10.58
C TYR A 164 1.88 2.37 -10.47
N ASP A 165 2.22 3.02 -11.58
CA ASP A 165 2.64 4.41 -11.67
C ASP A 165 1.49 5.42 -11.50
N GLU A 166 0.24 4.96 -11.55
CA GLU A 166 -0.96 5.75 -11.30
C GLU A 166 -1.30 5.90 -9.81
N ASN A 167 -0.47 5.37 -8.89
CA ASN A 167 -0.68 5.40 -7.45
C ASN A 167 0.14 6.49 -6.79
N LEU A 168 -0.47 7.23 -5.86
CA LEU A 168 0.15 8.29 -5.08
C LEU A 168 0.49 7.77 -3.69
N VAL A 169 1.71 8.03 -3.22
CA VAL A 169 2.16 7.62 -1.89
C VAL A 169 2.67 8.85 -1.13
N PHE A 170 2.13 9.06 0.06
CA PHE A 170 2.61 10.05 1.03
C PHE A 170 3.14 9.35 2.28
N VAL A 171 4.17 9.94 2.88
CA VAL A 171 4.64 9.58 4.22
C VAL A 171 4.81 10.86 5.04
N ASN A 172 4.04 11.01 6.11
CA ASN A 172 4.00 12.21 6.95
C ASN A 172 3.84 13.52 6.15
N ASP A 173 2.93 13.50 5.17
CA ASP A 173 2.63 14.59 4.23
C ASP A 173 3.67 14.81 3.11
N PHE A 174 4.84 14.17 3.15
CA PHE A 174 5.80 14.23 2.06
C PHE A 174 5.40 13.26 0.95
N GLU A 175 5.29 13.74 -0.27
CA GLU A 175 5.10 12.90 -1.44
C GLU A 175 6.38 12.10 -1.70
N VAL A 176 6.23 10.77 -1.82
CA VAL A 176 7.30 9.88 -2.23
C VAL A 176 7.30 9.79 -3.74
N TYR A 177 8.24 10.45 -4.38
CA TYR A 177 8.27 10.63 -5.83
C TYR A 177 8.29 9.31 -6.61
N ARG A 178 9.09 8.34 -6.17
CA ARG A 178 9.11 6.96 -6.71
C ARG A 178 9.14 5.97 -5.56
N PRO A 179 7.97 5.53 -5.10
CA PRO A 179 7.90 4.63 -3.95
C PRO A 179 8.45 3.22 -4.23
N GLN A 180 8.55 2.85 -5.51
CA GLN A 180 9.07 1.57 -5.95
C GLN A 180 10.37 1.78 -6.71
N LEU A 181 11.39 1.02 -6.33
CA LEU A 181 12.68 0.99 -6.99
C LEU A 181 12.61 -0.02 -8.12
N LEU A 182 12.42 0.46 -9.34
CA LEU A 182 11.92 -0.36 -10.40
C LEU A 182 12.88 -0.69 -11.48
N ARG A 183 12.83 -1.95 -11.86
CA ARG A 183 13.03 -2.30 -13.22
C ARG A 183 11.94 -3.19 -13.82
N SER A 184 11.61 -4.27 -13.26
CA SER A 184 10.61 -5.17 -13.80
C SER A 184 10.22 -6.22 -12.77
N GLY A 185 8.99 -6.69 -12.85
CA GLY A 185 8.25 -7.42 -11.86
C GLY A 185 8.84 -8.69 -11.23
N GLN A 186 10.09 -9.02 -11.43
CA GLN A 186 10.75 -10.15 -10.77
C GLN A 186 11.96 -9.74 -9.92
N GLN A 187 12.35 -8.46 -9.95
CA GLN A 187 13.66 -8.02 -9.45
C GLN A 187 13.56 -6.92 -8.40
N GLU A 188 12.34 -6.66 -7.90
CA GLU A 188 12.11 -5.52 -7.06
C GLU A 188 12.52 -5.76 -5.62
N GLY A 189 13.18 -4.75 -5.09
CA GLY A 189 13.69 -4.74 -3.75
C GLY A 189 12.69 -4.22 -2.72
N LEU A 190 13.24 -3.39 -1.83
CA LEU A 190 12.46 -2.71 -0.81
C LEU A 190 11.65 -1.57 -1.43
N THR A 191 10.45 -1.38 -0.89
CA THR A 191 9.64 -0.18 -1.12
C THR A 191 9.86 0.84 -0.02
N PHE A 192 9.47 2.10 -0.25
CA PHE A 192 9.66 3.17 0.71
C PHE A 192 8.96 2.87 2.06
N PRO A 193 7.68 2.42 2.11
CA PRO A 193 7.02 2.20 3.40
C PRO A 193 7.71 1.11 4.24
N ASN A 194 8.10 1.47 5.46
CA ASN A 194 8.64 0.52 6.44
C ASN A 194 7.58 0.23 7.51
N VAL A 195 7.04 -0.98 7.51
CA VAL A 195 5.95 -1.44 8.40
C VAL A 195 6.27 -1.21 9.88
N ASP A 196 7.55 -1.32 10.27
CA ASP A 196 7.97 -1.14 11.64
C ASP A 196 7.88 0.31 12.12
N LEU A 197 7.84 1.29 11.22
CA LEU A 197 7.75 2.71 11.53
C LEU A 197 6.32 3.25 11.46
N ILE A 198 5.40 2.55 10.82
CA ILE A 198 4.05 3.03 10.54
C ILE A 198 3.18 2.99 11.80
N ARG A 199 2.47 4.08 12.08
CA ARG A 199 1.39 4.16 13.07
C ARG A 199 0.07 3.74 12.46
N ASP A 200 -0.32 4.41 11.39
CA ASP A 200 -1.56 4.18 10.64
C ASP A 200 -1.39 4.56 9.17
N LEU A 201 -2.31 4.09 8.37
CA LEU A 201 -2.39 4.44 6.96
C LEU A 201 -3.83 4.70 6.55
N SER A 202 -3.96 5.51 5.53
CA SER A 202 -5.23 5.80 4.88
C SER A 202 -5.11 5.47 3.39
N PHE A 203 -6.07 4.72 2.85
CA PHE A 203 -6.07 4.28 1.47
C PHE A 203 -7.37 4.66 0.76
N SER A 204 -7.25 5.23 -0.44
CA SER A 204 -8.37 5.49 -1.35
C SER A 204 -8.12 4.88 -2.71
N SER A 205 -9.05 4.06 -3.18
CA SER A 205 -9.01 3.42 -4.51
C SER A 205 -9.66 4.25 -5.63
N GLY A 206 -9.96 5.52 -5.38
CA GLY A 206 -10.53 6.47 -6.35
C GLY A 206 -11.57 7.40 -5.73
N GLY A 207 -11.91 8.46 -6.44
CA GLY A 207 -12.77 9.49 -5.90
C GLY A 207 -12.13 10.29 -4.76
N PHE A 208 -10.80 10.42 -4.73
CA PHE A 208 -10.08 11.12 -3.68
C PHE A 208 -10.10 12.63 -3.86
N GLU A 209 -9.92 13.35 -2.76
CA GLU A 209 -10.07 14.80 -2.62
C GLU A 209 -9.04 15.62 -3.42
N ALA A 210 -9.30 16.94 -3.57
CA ALA A 210 -8.46 17.86 -4.35
C ALA A 210 -7.06 18.09 -3.74
N ARG A 211 -6.90 17.90 -2.42
CA ARG A 211 -5.59 17.97 -1.75
C ARG A 211 -4.58 16.94 -2.28
N TYR A 212 -5.05 15.80 -2.77
CA TYR A 212 -4.22 14.78 -3.40
C TYR A 212 -4.19 15.00 -4.92
N GLY A 213 -3.01 15.05 -5.52
CA GLY A 213 -2.84 15.41 -6.92
C GLY A 213 -2.09 14.43 -7.77
N ASP A 214 -2.18 14.68 -9.07
CA ASP A 214 -1.21 14.27 -10.08
C ASP A 214 -1.09 12.74 -10.29
N LYS A 215 -2.14 11.97 -9.93
CA LYS A 215 -2.28 10.52 -10.15
C LYS A 215 -3.73 10.14 -10.50
N LEU A 216 -3.89 8.99 -11.22
CA LEU A 216 -5.17 8.57 -11.80
C LEU A 216 -5.88 7.46 -11.02
N SER A 217 -5.21 6.73 -10.13
CA SER A 217 -5.79 5.50 -9.58
C SER A 217 -6.05 5.54 -8.09
N SER A 218 -5.04 5.71 -7.26
CA SER A 218 -5.18 5.60 -5.82
C SER A 218 -4.30 6.56 -5.04
N VAL A 219 -4.60 6.69 -3.75
CA VAL A 219 -3.79 7.41 -2.77
C VAL A 219 -3.53 6.49 -1.58
N LEU A 220 -2.28 6.39 -1.19
CA LEU A 220 -1.80 5.77 0.03
C LEU A 220 -1.13 6.84 0.88
N ASP A 221 -1.77 7.22 1.99
CA ASP A 221 -1.28 8.23 2.92
C ASP A 221 -0.85 7.56 4.23
N ILE A 222 0.44 7.57 4.52
CA ILE A 222 1.09 6.84 5.60
C ILE A 222 1.56 7.81 6.66
N HIS A 223 1.27 7.50 7.92
CA HIS A 223 1.77 8.24 9.07
C HIS A 223 2.70 7.38 9.89
N TYR A 224 3.94 7.82 10.06
CA TYR A 224 4.90 7.21 10.97
C TYR A 224 4.56 7.52 12.42
N ARG A 225 4.99 6.63 13.32
CA ARG A 225 4.78 6.82 14.76
C ARG A 225 5.55 8.03 15.28
N ARG A 226 4.96 8.67 16.26
CA ARG A 226 5.61 9.68 17.07
C ARG A 226 5.77 9.09 18.46
N PRO A 227 6.96 8.59 18.81
CA PRO A 227 7.15 7.83 20.03
C PRO A 227 7.07 8.71 21.27
N ASP A 228 6.58 8.12 22.34
CA ASP A 228 6.48 8.69 23.70
C ASP A 228 7.54 8.09 24.64
N SER A 229 8.00 6.88 24.37
CA SER A 229 8.92 6.11 25.20
C SER A 229 9.94 5.39 24.32
N LEU A 230 11.02 4.90 24.94
CA LEU A 230 12.03 4.09 24.26
C LEU A 230 11.43 2.73 23.92
N ARG A 231 11.38 2.39 22.63
CA ARG A 231 10.93 1.10 22.12
C ARG A 231 11.79 0.69 20.94
N GLY A 232 11.75 -0.58 20.63
CA GLY A 232 12.41 -1.08 19.44
C GLY A 232 11.96 -2.47 19.05
N SER A 233 12.37 -2.92 17.86
CA SER A 233 12.20 -4.32 17.47
C SER A 233 13.33 -4.78 16.56
N VAL A 234 13.53 -6.08 16.56
CA VAL A 234 14.42 -6.78 15.64
C VAL A 234 13.63 -7.92 15.02
N SER A 235 13.74 -8.08 13.71
CA SER A 235 13.15 -9.20 12.98
C SER A 235 14.18 -9.80 12.04
N MET A 236 14.27 -11.11 12.01
CA MET A 236 15.19 -11.88 11.14
C MET A 236 14.43 -13.01 10.47
N SER A 237 14.72 -13.26 9.21
CA SER A 237 14.15 -14.37 8.45
C SER A 237 15.11 -14.83 7.35
N LEU A 238 14.75 -15.90 6.62
CA LEU A 238 15.51 -16.34 5.45
C LEU A 238 15.44 -15.31 4.29
N LEU A 239 14.53 -14.35 4.37
CA LEU A 239 14.34 -13.29 3.35
C LEU A 239 15.04 -11.98 3.72
N GLY A 240 15.65 -11.88 4.91
CA GLY A 240 16.32 -10.67 5.36
C GLY A 240 16.15 -10.38 6.84
N ALA A 241 16.54 -9.15 7.22
CA ALA A 241 16.47 -8.67 8.59
C ALA A 241 15.97 -7.22 8.63
N SER A 242 15.30 -6.85 9.72
CA SER A 242 14.95 -5.47 10.01
C SER A 242 15.17 -5.15 11.48
N ALA A 243 15.47 -3.89 11.76
CA ALA A 243 15.55 -3.38 13.12
C ALA A 243 15.00 -1.95 13.15
N HIS A 244 14.33 -1.59 14.24
CA HIS A 244 13.97 -0.22 14.50
C HIS A 244 14.18 0.15 15.96
N ILE A 245 14.44 1.43 16.21
CA ILE A 245 14.50 2.05 17.51
C ILE A 245 13.74 3.37 17.47
N GLU A 246 12.99 3.62 18.51
CA GLU A 246 12.20 4.84 18.68
C GLU A 246 12.29 5.34 20.12
N GLY A 247 12.13 6.65 20.30
CA GLY A 247 12.14 7.21 21.64
C GLY A 247 11.85 8.71 21.66
N SER A 248 11.69 9.22 22.87
CA SER A 248 11.47 10.63 23.10
C SER A 248 12.32 11.13 24.27
N LYS A 249 12.71 12.41 24.19
CA LYS A 249 13.46 13.09 25.26
C LYS A 249 12.95 14.51 25.44
N GLN A 250 12.60 14.85 26.66
CA GLN A 250 12.29 16.21 27.02
C GLN A 250 13.59 17.03 27.06
N ILE A 251 13.60 18.22 26.47
CA ILE A 251 14.76 19.11 26.42
C ILE A 251 14.53 20.31 27.36
N GLY A 252 15.27 20.33 28.47
CA GLY A 252 15.16 21.37 29.50
C GLY A 252 13.94 21.17 30.41
N THR A 253 13.57 22.24 31.13
CA THR A 253 12.48 22.25 32.12
C THR A 253 11.09 22.55 31.53
N ASN A 254 11.04 22.96 30.26
CA ASN A 254 9.76 23.29 29.61
C ASN A 254 9.09 21.99 29.13
N PRO A 255 7.88 21.64 29.61
CA PRO A 255 7.20 20.40 29.29
C PRO A 255 6.83 20.27 27.78
N TYR A 256 6.80 21.40 27.08
CA TYR A 256 6.48 21.42 25.64
C TYR A 256 7.70 21.18 24.73
N LYS A 257 8.94 21.27 25.25
CA LYS A 257 10.15 21.04 24.46
C LYS A 257 10.49 19.55 24.44
N ARG A 258 9.99 18.86 23.44
CA ARG A 258 10.18 17.43 23.29
C ARG A 258 10.83 17.11 21.94
N PHE A 259 11.88 16.30 21.99
CA PHE A 259 12.51 15.70 20.82
C PHE A 259 12.08 14.25 20.73
N THR A 260 11.62 13.81 19.54
CA THR A 260 11.32 12.41 19.25
C THR A 260 12.16 11.91 18.10
N TYR A 261 12.57 10.67 18.17
CA TYR A 261 13.32 10.02 17.11
C TYR A 261 12.73 8.64 16.82
N LEU A 262 12.69 8.32 15.54
CA LEU A 262 12.26 7.03 15.01
C LEU A 262 13.23 6.67 13.88
N VAL A 263 13.97 5.58 14.04
CA VAL A 263 14.98 5.11 13.09
C VAL A 263 14.74 3.65 12.80
N GLY A 264 14.72 3.28 11.52
CA GLY A 264 14.57 1.90 11.06
C GLY A 264 15.59 1.56 10.00
N ALA A 265 16.09 0.35 10.03
CA ALA A 265 16.97 -0.19 9.01
C ALA A 265 16.45 -1.55 8.54
N ARG A 266 16.56 -1.81 7.23
CA ARG A 266 16.15 -3.09 6.64
C ARG A 266 17.22 -3.59 5.68
N TYR A 267 17.44 -4.89 5.71
CA TYR A 267 18.16 -5.64 4.70
C TYR A 267 17.27 -6.76 4.18
N LYS A 268 17.22 -6.93 2.86
CA LYS A 268 16.41 -7.93 2.20
C LYS A 268 17.19 -8.61 1.09
N THR A 269 17.00 -9.92 0.95
CA THR A 269 17.50 -10.68 -0.18
C THR A 269 16.40 -11.64 -0.66
N ASN A 270 16.17 -11.66 -1.97
CA ASN A 270 15.24 -12.61 -2.58
C ASN A 270 15.96 -13.87 -3.12
N ARG A 271 17.25 -14.03 -2.84
CA ARG A 271 18.08 -15.13 -3.36
C ARG A 271 17.45 -16.50 -3.11
N TYR A 272 16.95 -16.73 -1.90
CA TYR A 272 16.29 -17.99 -1.53
C TYR A 272 15.02 -18.27 -2.35
N LEU A 273 14.23 -17.24 -2.68
CA LEU A 273 13.01 -17.36 -3.49
C LEU A 273 13.35 -17.52 -4.97
N LEU A 274 14.26 -16.70 -5.50
CA LEU A 274 14.62 -16.65 -6.91
C LEU A 274 15.32 -17.94 -7.37
N ASN A 275 16.13 -18.56 -6.53
CA ASN A 275 16.72 -19.88 -6.80
C ASN A 275 15.66 -21.01 -6.93
N SER A 276 14.37 -20.70 -6.71
CA SER A 276 13.27 -21.63 -6.94
C SER A 276 12.59 -21.47 -8.29
N LEU A 277 12.94 -20.43 -9.03
CA LEU A 277 12.42 -20.22 -10.37
C LEU A 277 12.98 -21.29 -11.31
N GLN A 278 12.19 -21.67 -12.32
CA GLN A 278 12.64 -22.58 -13.37
C GLN A 278 13.64 -21.93 -14.35
N LEU A 279 13.73 -20.59 -14.32
CA LEU A 279 14.82 -19.85 -14.95
C LEU A 279 16.09 -20.10 -14.13
N GLU A 280 16.85 -21.11 -14.54
CA GLU A 280 18.12 -21.41 -13.91
C GLU A 280 19.09 -20.25 -14.13
N GLY A 281 19.54 -19.66 -13.04
CA GLY A 281 20.46 -18.57 -13.01
C GLY A 281 20.91 -18.28 -11.59
N GLU A 282 22.10 -17.71 -11.44
CA GLU A 282 22.54 -17.20 -10.15
C GLU A 282 21.99 -15.77 -9.96
N TYR A 283 20.99 -15.66 -9.09
CA TYR A 283 20.40 -14.38 -8.70
C TYR A 283 20.99 -13.91 -7.38
N VAL A 284 21.54 -12.72 -7.36
CA VAL A 284 22.08 -12.08 -6.15
C VAL A 284 21.42 -10.71 -5.99
N PRO A 285 20.19 -10.68 -5.47
CA PRO A 285 19.51 -9.43 -5.14
C PRO A 285 19.81 -9.03 -3.69
N ASP A 286 20.43 -7.88 -3.51
CA ASP A 286 20.75 -7.32 -2.21
C ASP A 286 20.14 -5.91 -2.10
N PHE A 287 19.29 -5.72 -1.09
CA PHE A 287 18.58 -4.47 -0.85
C PHE A 287 18.78 -4.05 0.59
N ALA A 288 19.14 -2.80 0.80
CA ALA A 288 19.26 -2.23 2.13
C ALA A 288 18.73 -0.81 2.16
N ASP A 289 18.04 -0.45 3.24
CA ASP A 289 17.64 0.93 3.48
C ASP A 289 17.79 1.31 4.96
N ILE A 290 17.92 2.61 5.17
CA ILE A 290 17.79 3.25 6.47
C ILE A 290 16.80 4.40 6.35
N GLN A 291 15.89 4.51 7.31
CA GLN A 291 14.87 5.54 7.39
C GLN A 291 14.86 6.20 8.74
N THR A 292 14.62 7.49 8.76
CA THR A 292 14.54 8.28 9.97
C THR A 292 13.35 9.23 9.94
N TYR A 293 12.71 9.39 11.08
CA TYR A 293 11.72 10.44 11.30
C TYR A 293 12.00 11.11 12.66
N LEU A 294 12.26 12.40 12.64
CA LEU A 294 12.60 13.18 13.79
C LEU A 294 11.58 14.29 13.97
N THR A 295 11.15 14.55 15.20
CA THR A 295 10.33 15.73 15.48
C THR A 295 10.87 16.48 16.70
N TYR A 296 10.74 17.80 16.68
CA TYR A 296 11.10 18.66 17.77
C TYR A 296 10.00 19.70 18.02
N ASP A 297 9.38 19.65 19.17
CA ASP A 297 8.42 20.66 19.61
C ASP A 297 9.20 21.85 20.18
N ILE A 298 9.22 22.96 19.44
CA ILE A 298 9.92 24.18 19.81
C ILE A 298 9.18 24.85 20.98
N ASN A 299 7.86 24.86 20.89
CA ASN A 299 6.94 25.34 21.91
C ASN A 299 5.55 24.76 21.65
N LYS A 300 4.50 25.21 22.37
CA LYS A 300 3.12 24.75 22.20
C LYS A 300 2.58 24.86 20.77
N ASN A 301 3.06 25.83 19.99
CA ASN A 301 2.48 26.21 18.72
C ASN A 301 3.34 25.79 17.51
N TRP A 302 4.66 25.57 17.73
CA TRP A 302 5.60 25.30 16.64
C TRP A 302 6.26 23.94 16.80
N GLN A 303 6.22 23.18 15.72
CA GLN A 303 6.85 21.88 15.60
C GLN A 303 7.73 21.81 14.35
N LEU A 304 8.95 21.36 14.53
CA LEU A 304 9.87 20.98 13.45
C LEU A 304 9.81 19.48 13.24
N GLY A 305 9.69 19.05 11.99
CA GLY A 305 9.77 17.65 11.58
C GLY A 305 10.86 17.45 10.54
N ALA A 306 11.51 16.29 10.55
CA ALA A 306 12.47 15.90 9.52
C ALA A 306 12.30 14.43 9.18
N ILE A 307 12.30 14.10 7.88
CA ILE A 307 12.26 12.74 7.36
C ILE A 307 13.50 12.49 6.50
N GLY A 308 14.07 11.30 6.60
CA GLY A 308 15.20 10.87 5.78
C GLY A 308 15.06 9.41 5.36
N ASN A 309 15.48 9.11 4.14
CA ASN A 309 15.62 7.75 3.62
C ASN A 309 16.86 7.67 2.73
N TYR A 310 17.61 6.61 2.90
CA TYR A 310 18.64 6.21 1.96
C TYR A 310 18.49 4.73 1.66
N ASN A 311 18.44 4.39 0.36
CA ASN A 311 18.27 3.04 -0.13
C ASN A 311 19.37 2.69 -1.13
N THR A 312 19.84 1.45 -1.08
CA THR A 312 20.71 0.84 -2.07
C THR A 312 20.17 -0.51 -2.49
N SER A 313 20.11 -0.74 -3.80
CA SER A 313 19.64 -1.97 -4.40
C SER A 313 20.67 -2.44 -5.42
N VAL A 314 21.18 -3.65 -5.26
CA VAL A 314 22.06 -4.31 -6.22
C VAL A 314 21.38 -5.59 -6.68
N PHE A 315 21.23 -5.72 -7.98
CA PHE A 315 20.73 -6.94 -8.58
C PHE A 315 21.78 -7.48 -9.55
N ARG A 316 22.22 -8.70 -9.32
CA ARG A 316 23.08 -9.45 -10.23
C ARG A 316 22.36 -10.68 -10.72
N PHE A 317 22.44 -10.92 -12.01
CA PHE A 317 21.92 -12.12 -12.64
C PHE A 317 22.96 -12.71 -13.57
N VAL A 318 23.33 -13.98 -13.33
CA VAL A 318 24.16 -14.79 -14.20
C VAL A 318 23.29 -15.92 -14.72
N PRO A 319 22.85 -15.88 -15.99
CA PRO A 319 22.01 -16.93 -16.53
C PRO A 319 22.80 -18.24 -16.66
N LEU A 320 22.18 -19.34 -16.25
CA LEU A 320 22.72 -20.68 -16.45
C LEU A 320 22.13 -21.31 -17.70
N SER A 321 22.94 -22.19 -18.34
CA SER A 321 22.47 -23.00 -19.47
C SER A 321 21.29 -23.86 -19.05
N ARG A 322 20.28 -23.93 -19.89
CA ARG A 322 19.06 -24.67 -19.58
C ARG A 322 18.57 -25.48 -20.77
N SER A 323 17.86 -26.56 -20.48
CA SER A 323 17.06 -27.29 -21.44
C SER A 323 15.67 -27.53 -20.86
N THR A 324 14.66 -27.04 -21.57
CA THR A 324 13.26 -27.15 -21.15
C THR A 324 12.45 -27.75 -22.26
N ALA A 325 11.68 -28.80 -21.96
CA ALA A 325 10.73 -29.39 -22.89
C ALA A 325 9.30 -28.95 -22.56
N THR A 326 8.52 -28.58 -23.56
CA THR A 326 7.11 -28.20 -23.41
C THR A 326 6.31 -28.72 -24.62
N GLY A 327 5.09 -29.19 -24.37
CA GLY A 327 4.22 -29.64 -25.43
C GLY A 327 3.16 -30.64 -24.98
N LEU A 328 2.51 -31.29 -25.96
CA LEU A 328 1.53 -32.36 -25.79
C LEU A 328 2.18 -33.70 -26.12
N ILE A 329 1.50 -34.80 -25.84
CA ILE A 329 1.99 -36.17 -26.10
C ILE A 329 2.45 -36.34 -27.56
N ASP A 330 1.77 -35.73 -28.51
CA ASP A 330 2.04 -35.88 -29.96
C ASP A 330 2.95 -34.76 -30.51
N PHE A 331 3.25 -33.73 -29.76
CA PHE A 331 4.08 -32.60 -30.16
C PHE A 331 4.78 -31.96 -28.96
N SER A 332 6.08 -32.16 -28.86
CA SER A 332 6.87 -31.59 -27.77
C SER A 332 8.11 -30.91 -28.31
N LEU A 333 8.32 -29.69 -27.86
CA LEU A 333 9.49 -28.89 -28.21
C LEU A 333 10.48 -28.87 -27.04
N ARG A 334 11.76 -29.05 -27.36
CA ARG A 334 12.87 -28.81 -26.40
C ARG A 334 13.57 -27.51 -26.79
N LEU A 335 13.62 -26.58 -25.87
CA LEU A 335 14.49 -25.42 -25.95
C LEU A 335 15.76 -25.70 -25.12
N SER A 336 16.90 -25.71 -25.79
CA SER A 336 18.22 -25.67 -25.14
C SER A 336 18.81 -24.28 -25.35
N ALA A 337 19.23 -23.63 -24.27
CA ALA A 337 19.85 -22.32 -24.30
C ALA A 337 21.11 -22.31 -23.44
N ASN A 338 22.22 -21.90 -24.05
CA ASN A 338 23.50 -21.69 -23.37
C ASN A 338 23.73 -20.19 -23.22
N PHE A 339 24.10 -19.78 -22.04
CA PHE A 339 24.31 -18.37 -21.73
C PHE A 339 25.73 -18.09 -21.29
N GLN A 340 26.24 -16.91 -21.70
CA GLN A 340 27.50 -16.35 -21.21
C GLN A 340 27.28 -14.89 -20.87
N GLY A 341 27.98 -14.41 -19.82
CA GLY A 341 27.86 -13.03 -19.37
C GLY A 341 26.96 -12.83 -18.17
N GLN A 342 26.63 -11.59 -17.87
CA GLN A 342 25.85 -11.23 -16.68
C GLN A 342 25.09 -9.91 -16.85
N GLU A 343 24.10 -9.74 -16.02
CA GLU A 343 23.40 -8.48 -15.76
C GLU A 343 23.76 -7.99 -14.35
N VAL A 344 24.07 -6.70 -14.22
CA VAL A 344 24.31 -6.04 -12.93
C VAL A 344 23.60 -4.70 -12.93
N ASP A 345 22.59 -4.57 -12.10
CA ASP A 345 21.87 -3.33 -11.89
C ASP A 345 22.17 -2.77 -10.50
N ASN A 346 22.42 -1.49 -10.45
CA ASN A 346 22.76 -0.79 -9.21
C ASN A 346 21.93 0.49 -9.09
N PHE A 347 21.04 0.53 -8.09
CA PHE A 347 20.19 1.66 -7.82
C PHE A 347 20.49 2.23 -6.46
N LYS A 348 20.69 3.55 -6.39
CA LYS A 348 20.88 4.27 -5.13
C LYS A 348 19.89 5.42 -5.09
N THR A 349 19.08 5.48 -4.03
CA THR A 349 18.12 6.55 -3.84
C THR A 349 18.28 7.20 -2.49
N GLY A 350 18.09 8.50 -2.46
CA GLY A 350 18.06 9.29 -1.24
C GLY A 350 16.86 10.22 -1.24
N MET A 351 16.19 10.34 -0.11
CA MET A 351 15.14 11.33 0.11
C MET A 351 15.37 11.99 1.47
N GLY A 352 15.28 13.32 1.50
CA GLY A 352 15.27 14.10 2.73
C GLY A 352 14.18 15.14 2.69
N GLY A 353 13.55 15.41 3.83
CA GLY A 353 12.52 16.44 3.93
C GLY A 353 12.50 17.07 5.31
N VAL A 354 12.18 18.36 5.36
CA VAL A 354 11.95 19.12 6.58
C VAL A 354 10.59 19.78 6.55
N SER A 355 9.94 19.87 7.70
CA SER A 355 8.64 20.53 7.84
C SER A 355 8.61 21.40 9.06
N LEU A 356 8.00 22.58 8.96
CA LEU A 356 7.73 23.48 10.07
C LEU A 356 6.21 23.68 10.16
N THR A 357 5.61 23.20 11.23
CA THR A 357 4.17 23.26 11.47
C THR A 357 3.87 24.29 12.53
N TYR A 358 2.90 25.18 12.25
CA TYR A 358 2.36 26.18 13.16
C TYR A 358 0.91 25.88 13.49
N ILE A 359 0.61 25.71 14.77
CA ILE A 359 -0.74 25.43 15.31
C ILE A 359 -0.98 26.41 16.44
N PRO A 360 -1.65 27.57 16.19
CA PRO A 360 -1.95 28.54 17.24
C PRO A 360 -2.96 27.97 18.25
N GLU A 361 -2.77 28.26 19.52
CA GLU A 361 -3.75 27.98 20.57
C GLU A 361 -5.03 28.77 20.30
N ARG A 362 -6.08 28.09 19.83
CA ARG A 362 -7.41 28.63 19.62
C ARG A 362 -8.45 27.71 20.24
N LYS A 363 -9.28 28.23 21.15
CA LYS A 363 -10.39 27.46 21.75
C LYS A 363 -11.52 27.18 20.74
N LYS A 364 -11.71 28.06 19.76
CA LYS A 364 -12.64 27.90 18.66
C LYS A 364 -11.92 28.08 17.32
N ASN A 365 -12.40 27.43 16.29
CA ASN A 365 -11.90 27.54 14.90
C ASN A 365 -10.39 27.22 14.80
N PRO A 366 -9.98 25.95 15.00
CA PRO A 366 -8.59 25.55 14.90
C PRO A 366 -8.00 25.85 13.52
N LEU A 367 -6.72 26.25 13.51
CA LEU A 367 -5.94 26.57 12.32
C LEU A 367 -4.62 25.82 12.38
N PHE A 368 -4.14 25.31 11.27
CA PHE A 368 -2.76 24.93 11.12
C PHE A 368 -2.16 25.43 9.81
N ILE A 369 -0.87 25.71 9.80
CA ILE A 369 -0.10 26.03 8.60
C ILE A 369 1.18 25.20 8.66
N LYS A 370 1.54 24.57 7.55
CA LYS A 370 2.72 23.71 7.44
C LYS A 370 3.55 24.12 6.23
N PHE A 371 4.81 24.43 6.46
CA PHE A 371 5.82 24.67 5.42
C PHE A 371 6.70 23.43 5.31
N MET A 372 6.97 23.02 4.08
CA MET A 372 7.67 21.78 3.80
C MET A 372 8.67 21.98 2.67
N GLY A 373 9.87 21.45 2.86
CA GLY A 373 10.87 21.33 1.80
C GLY A 373 11.36 19.90 1.70
N SER A 374 11.48 19.34 0.51
CA SER A 374 12.02 17.99 0.30
C SER A 374 12.89 17.90 -0.92
N ALA A 375 13.83 16.97 -0.90
CA ALA A 375 14.66 16.61 -2.03
C ALA A 375 14.71 15.09 -2.19
N TYR A 376 14.56 14.61 -3.42
CA TYR A 376 14.70 13.23 -3.83
C TYR A 376 15.79 13.12 -4.89
N GLN A 377 16.64 12.10 -4.79
CA GLN A 377 17.69 11.80 -5.76
C GLN A 377 17.72 10.31 -6.05
N SER A 378 17.86 9.95 -7.32
CA SER A 378 18.04 8.56 -7.75
C SER A 378 19.20 8.47 -8.76
N LEU A 379 20.06 7.48 -8.56
CA LEU A 379 21.11 7.08 -9.48
C LEU A 379 20.88 5.62 -9.87
N GLU A 380 20.53 5.40 -11.15
CA GLU A 380 20.22 4.08 -11.68
C GLU A 380 21.26 3.71 -12.73
N ARG A 381 21.96 2.60 -12.52
CA ARG A 381 22.91 2.03 -13.48
C ARG A 381 22.43 0.66 -13.86
N GLU A 382 22.18 0.45 -15.16
CA GLU A 382 21.81 -0.82 -15.73
C GLU A 382 22.95 -1.28 -16.65
N THR A 383 23.53 -2.41 -16.33
CA THR A 383 24.62 -2.99 -17.10
C THR A 383 24.32 -4.44 -17.39
N PHE A 384 24.15 -4.78 -18.64
CA PHE A 384 24.11 -6.18 -19.03
C PHE A 384 24.92 -6.42 -20.31
N ASP A 385 25.45 -7.62 -20.38
CA ASP A 385 26.24 -8.13 -21.47
C ASP A 385 26.04 -9.65 -21.46
N ILE A 386 25.05 -10.11 -22.22
CA ILE A 386 24.60 -11.50 -22.21
C ILE A 386 24.52 -12.02 -23.63
N ILE A 387 25.27 -13.09 -23.90
CA ILE A 387 25.20 -13.87 -25.12
C ILE A 387 24.39 -15.12 -24.81
N SER A 388 23.36 -15.38 -25.59
CA SER A 388 22.52 -16.55 -25.54
C SER A 388 22.60 -17.32 -26.86
N ASP A 389 23.07 -18.54 -26.81
CA ASP A 389 23.02 -19.51 -27.89
C ASP A 389 21.81 -20.42 -27.64
N TYR A 390 20.82 -20.41 -28.54
CA TYR A 390 19.56 -21.18 -28.35
C TYR A 390 19.30 -22.14 -29.49
N ARG A 391 18.76 -23.30 -29.14
CA ARG A 391 18.31 -24.35 -30.06
C ARG A 391 16.93 -24.83 -29.67
N LEU A 392 15.98 -24.72 -30.59
CA LEU A 392 14.62 -25.20 -30.48
C LEU A 392 14.43 -26.41 -31.40
N ALA A 393 14.16 -27.55 -30.84
CA ALA A 393 14.01 -28.79 -31.58
C ALA A 393 12.68 -29.51 -31.23
N LEU A 394 12.10 -30.22 -32.22
CA LEU A 394 11.04 -31.17 -31.98
C LEU A 394 11.66 -32.43 -31.42
N ILE A 395 11.09 -32.96 -30.34
CA ILE A 395 11.58 -34.19 -29.70
C ILE A 395 10.57 -35.35 -29.82
N GLU A 396 11.09 -36.57 -29.88
CA GLU A 396 10.32 -37.80 -29.82
C GLU A 396 9.70 -37.97 -28.41
N THR A 397 8.38 -38.13 -28.35
CA THR A 397 7.64 -38.25 -27.08
C THR A 397 6.98 -39.61 -26.91
N GLY A 398 7.08 -40.53 -27.92
CA GLY A 398 6.47 -41.85 -27.86
C GLY A 398 6.91 -42.66 -26.66
N LEU A 399 5.93 -43.02 -25.81
CA LEU A 399 6.19 -43.89 -24.66
C LEU A 399 6.59 -45.29 -25.15
N GLY A 400 7.82 -45.71 -24.90
CA GLY A 400 8.36 -46.99 -25.40
C GLY A 400 9.19 -46.91 -26.68
N SER A 401 9.37 -45.69 -27.24
CA SER A 401 10.32 -45.47 -28.34
C SER A 401 11.77 -45.48 -27.79
N GLU A 402 12.65 -46.19 -28.46
CA GLU A 402 14.10 -46.20 -28.19
C GLU A 402 14.72 -44.80 -28.43
N ASN A 403 14.00 -43.97 -29.16
CA ASN A 403 14.39 -42.58 -29.46
C ASN A 403 13.72 -41.53 -28.55
N GLN A 404 13.03 -41.95 -27.50
CA GLN A 404 12.34 -41.02 -26.59
C GLN A 404 13.28 -39.95 -26.10
N GLY A 405 12.87 -38.68 -26.25
CA GLY A 405 13.68 -37.49 -25.87
C GLY A 405 14.78 -37.12 -26.86
N LYS A 406 14.99 -37.85 -27.97
CA LYS A 406 15.91 -37.42 -29.04
C LYS A 406 15.24 -36.38 -29.95
N GLU A 407 16.08 -35.55 -30.55
CA GLU A 407 15.62 -34.51 -31.50
C GLU A 407 15.21 -35.14 -32.83
N LEU A 408 13.99 -34.86 -33.26
CA LEU A 408 13.42 -35.29 -34.52
C LEU A 408 13.68 -34.27 -35.62
N ALA A 409 13.54 -33.00 -35.32
CA ALA A 409 13.73 -31.89 -36.27
C ALA A 409 14.19 -30.60 -35.57
N LEU A 410 15.06 -29.86 -36.19
CA LEU A 410 15.45 -28.53 -35.79
C LEU A 410 14.35 -27.53 -36.20
N ILE A 411 13.81 -26.80 -35.24
CA ILE A 411 12.76 -25.77 -35.44
C ILE A 411 13.35 -24.39 -35.49
N GLY A 412 14.39 -24.14 -34.72
CA GLY A 412 15.09 -22.87 -34.68
C GLY A 412 16.43 -22.97 -33.97
N ASP A 413 17.40 -22.20 -34.42
CA ASP A 413 18.78 -22.16 -33.92
C ASP A 413 19.31 -20.74 -34.09
N GLY A 414 20.04 -20.22 -33.14
CA GLY A 414 20.60 -18.90 -33.25
C GLY A 414 21.28 -18.35 -32.02
N VAL A 415 21.90 -17.18 -32.21
CA VAL A 415 22.61 -16.45 -31.14
C VAL A 415 21.95 -15.08 -30.94
N GLN A 416 21.67 -14.77 -29.70
CA GLN A 416 21.23 -13.44 -29.29
C GLN A 416 22.28 -12.81 -28.38
N HIS A 417 22.72 -11.61 -28.71
CA HIS A 417 23.62 -10.84 -27.85
C HIS A 417 22.94 -9.55 -27.46
N THR A 418 22.70 -9.36 -26.20
CA THR A 418 22.14 -8.14 -25.62
C THR A 418 23.20 -7.42 -24.80
N TYR A 419 23.33 -6.13 -25.05
CA TYR A 419 24.31 -5.27 -24.40
C TYR A 419 23.65 -3.98 -23.95
N ALA A 420 23.89 -3.56 -22.70
CA ALA A 420 23.51 -2.23 -22.22
C ALA A 420 24.50 -1.66 -21.20
N ARG A 421 24.65 -0.33 -21.28
CA ARG A 421 25.38 0.50 -20.32
C ARG A 421 24.58 1.77 -20.12
N ASN A 422 23.50 1.68 -19.34
CA ASN A 422 22.54 2.77 -19.14
C ASN A 422 22.77 3.46 -17.80
N LEU A 423 22.61 4.78 -17.79
CA LEU A 423 22.72 5.62 -16.61
C LEU A 423 21.57 6.61 -16.58
N LEU A 424 20.72 6.53 -15.55
CA LEU A 424 19.71 7.54 -15.26
C LEU A 424 20.03 8.21 -13.93
N TYR A 425 20.19 9.52 -13.96
CA TYR A 425 20.26 10.38 -12.79
C TYR A 425 19.02 11.25 -12.75
N LEU A 426 18.35 11.25 -11.62
CA LEU A 426 17.12 12.00 -11.39
C LEU A 426 17.23 12.76 -10.08
N GLN A 427 16.92 14.04 -10.08
CA GLN A 427 16.80 14.87 -8.89
C GLN A 427 15.47 15.62 -8.91
N VAL A 428 14.75 15.58 -7.80
CA VAL A 428 13.48 16.31 -7.61
C VAL A 428 13.54 17.09 -6.31
N LYS A 429 13.26 18.38 -6.37
CA LYS A 429 13.20 19.28 -5.21
C LYS A 429 11.80 19.86 -5.11
N ASN A 430 11.22 19.82 -3.92
CA ASN A 430 9.88 20.35 -3.66
C ASN A 430 9.92 21.40 -2.56
N LEU A 431 9.16 22.46 -2.77
CA LEU A 431 8.79 23.43 -1.74
C LEU A 431 7.27 23.51 -1.70
N GLU A 432 6.69 23.28 -0.52
CA GLU A 432 5.23 23.20 -0.34
C GLU A 432 4.80 23.99 0.90
N MET A 433 3.67 24.67 0.79
CA MET A 433 2.96 25.24 1.92
C MET A 433 1.52 24.74 1.87
N LYS A 434 1.00 24.28 3.00
CA LYS A 434 -0.39 23.89 3.16
C LYS A 434 -0.97 24.34 4.48
N GLY A 435 -2.28 24.51 4.51
CA GLY A 435 -3.00 24.90 5.71
C GLY A 435 -4.39 24.33 5.77
N GLY A 436 -4.96 24.38 6.96
CA GLY A 436 -6.34 24.02 7.20
C GLY A 436 -6.95 24.92 8.26
N TYR A 437 -8.20 25.28 8.08
CA TYR A 437 -8.97 26.14 8.98
C TYR A 437 -10.36 25.56 9.18
N GLU A 438 -10.72 25.25 10.40
CA GLU A 438 -12.07 24.80 10.76
C GLU A 438 -12.88 25.99 11.27
N TYR A 439 -14.01 26.22 10.63
CA TYR A 439 -14.99 27.25 11.00
C TYR A 439 -16.26 26.58 11.52
N GLN A 440 -16.57 26.79 12.78
CA GLN A 440 -17.77 26.28 13.44
C GLN A 440 -18.89 27.33 13.34
N ALA A 441 -19.96 27.00 12.58
CA ALA A 441 -21.12 27.86 12.39
C ALA A 441 -22.29 27.39 13.28
N GLY A 442 -22.93 28.33 13.97
CA GLY A 442 -24.07 28.08 14.86
C GLY A 442 -23.72 27.95 16.34
N THR A 443 -24.77 27.92 17.17
CA THR A 443 -24.65 27.90 18.64
C THR A 443 -24.32 26.53 19.21
N ASN A 444 -24.60 25.43 18.48
CA ASN A 444 -24.48 24.05 18.97
C ASN A 444 -23.46 23.22 18.17
N ASN A 445 -22.53 23.83 17.44
CA ASN A 445 -21.55 23.12 16.58
C ASN A 445 -22.17 22.13 15.56
N GLU A 446 -23.45 22.34 15.19
CA GLU A 446 -24.17 21.48 14.24
C GLU A 446 -23.67 21.58 12.81
N LYS A 447 -22.91 22.64 12.51
CA LYS A 447 -22.39 22.94 11.17
C LYS A 447 -20.95 23.33 11.26
N THR A 448 -20.10 22.64 10.53
CA THR A 448 -18.66 22.95 10.45
C THR A 448 -18.22 23.03 9.00
N HIS A 449 -17.37 24.00 8.70
CA HIS A 449 -16.63 24.09 7.44
C HIS A 449 -15.17 23.81 7.74
N PHE A 450 -14.54 22.98 6.95
CA PHE A 450 -13.11 22.75 7.03
C PHE A 450 -12.45 23.12 5.70
N PHE A 451 -11.91 24.34 5.67
CA PHE A 451 -11.16 24.84 4.52
C PHE A 451 -9.75 24.30 4.53
N GLN A 452 -9.30 23.78 3.40
CA GLN A 452 -7.92 23.32 3.19
C GLN A 452 -7.37 23.94 1.91
N TRP A 453 -6.10 24.33 1.95
CA TRP A 453 -5.39 24.88 0.81
C TRP A 453 -3.93 24.44 0.81
N GLY A 454 -3.31 24.49 -0.36
CA GLY A 454 -1.88 24.26 -0.49
C GLY A 454 -1.36 24.75 -1.83
N ILE A 455 -0.07 25.09 -1.82
CA ILE A 455 0.71 25.43 -3.01
C ILE A 455 2.01 24.63 -2.97
N LYS A 456 2.46 24.17 -4.13
CA LYS A 456 3.68 23.37 -4.30
C LYS A 456 4.44 23.83 -5.54
N ALA A 457 5.73 24.05 -5.39
CA ALA A 457 6.69 24.20 -6.47
C ALA A 457 7.61 22.97 -6.49
N GLN A 458 7.79 22.38 -7.67
CA GLN A 458 8.63 21.21 -7.90
C GLN A 458 9.61 21.50 -9.03
N LEU A 459 10.88 21.21 -8.79
CA LEU A 459 11.99 21.32 -9.75
C LEU A 459 12.48 19.91 -10.04
N GLU A 460 12.63 19.56 -11.32
CA GLU A 460 13.10 18.26 -11.77
C GLU A 460 14.32 18.43 -12.68
N ASP A 461 15.39 17.72 -12.35
CA ASP A 461 16.62 17.62 -13.15
C ASP A 461 16.84 16.15 -13.50
N ILE A 462 16.89 15.83 -14.80
CA ILE A 462 16.99 14.45 -15.29
C ILE A 462 18.11 14.36 -16.33
N LEU A 463 19.07 13.47 -16.08
CA LEU A 463 20.10 13.11 -17.05
C LEU A 463 20.00 11.62 -17.36
N ASP A 464 19.67 11.27 -18.60
CA ASP A 464 19.56 9.89 -19.08
C ASP A 464 20.57 9.64 -20.22
N ARG A 465 21.41 8.64 -20.02
CA ARG A 465 22.36 8.16 -21.02
C ARG A 465 22.03 6.71 -21.32
N ILE A 466 21.69 6.43 -22.56
CA ILE A 466 21.38 5.10 -23.04
C ILE A 466 22.44 4.67 -24.02
N ASN A 467 22.99 3.49 -23.82
CA ASN A 467 23.83 2.79 -24.77
C ASN A 467 23.42 1.32 -24.71
N ASP A 468 22.44 0.98 -25.53
CA ASP A 468 21.76 -0.32 -25.57
C ASP A 468 21.73 -0.80 -27.02
N TRP A 469 22.11 -2.06 -27.23
CA TRP A 469 21.99 -2.68 -28.53
C TRP A 469 21.71 -4.18 -28.41
N GLU A 470 21.08 -4.71 -29.45
CA GLU A 470 20.75 -6.12 -29.58
C GLU A 470 21.23 -6.63 -30.93
N ARG A 471 22.02 -7.69 -30.91
CA ARG A 471 22.32 -8.51 -32.07
C ARG A 471 21.51 -9.78 -31.96
N LEU A 472 20.77 -10.08 -33.02
CA LEU A 472 20.07 -11.35 -33.15
C LEU A 472 20.57 -12.03 -34.42
N ASP A 473 21.15 -13.20 -34.27
CA ASP A 473 21.63 -14.03 -35.34
C ASP A 473 21.03 -15.43 -35.17
N SER A 474 20.35 -15.90 -36.22
CA SER A 474 19.91 -17.28 -36.30
C SER A 474 20.64 -17.94 -37.43
N ALA A 475 21.09 -19.16 -37.29
CA ALA A 475 21.87 -19.92 -38.25
C ALA A 475 21.21 -19.99 -39.64
N LEU A 476 19.90 -19.72 -39.70
CA LEU A 476 19.09 -19.70 -40.94
C LEU A 476 18.43 -18.32 -41.15
N TYR A 477 18.52 -17.41 -40.18
CA TYR A 477 17.92 -16.09 -40.18
C TYR A 477 18.75 -15.11 -39.36
N SER A 478 19.65 -14.38 -39.95
CA SER A 478 20.09 -13.13 -39.34
C SER A 478 19.07 -12.04 -39.65
N LEU A 479 18.66 -11.31 -38.64
CA LEU A 479 17.73 -10.19 -38.79
C LEU A 479 18.34 -8.89 -38.25
N PRO A 480 18.60 -7.91 -39.11
CA PRO A 480 18.59 -7.91 -40.59
C PRO A 480 19.74 -8.71 -41.17
N HIS A 481 19.49 -9.45 -42.24
CA HIS A 481 20.53 -10.25 -42.91
C HIS A 481 21.31 -9.38 -43.92
N THR A 482 22.62 -9.38 -43.82
CA THR A 482 23.51 -8.81 -44.81
C THR A 482 24.64 -9.80 -45.09
N GLU A 483 25.04 -9.97 -46.37
CA GLU A 483 26.07 -10.94 -46.74
C GLU A 483 27.50 -10.53 -46.29
N LYS A 484 27.75 -9.27 -45.96
CA LYS A 484 29.09 -8.73 -45.72
C LYS A 484 29.31 -8.16 -44.33
N ASP A 485 28.29 -7.64 -43.69
CA ASP A 485 28.40 -6.89 -42.41
C ASP A 485 27.49 -7.46 -41.33
N ILE A 486 27.93 -7.41 -40.06
CA ILE A 486 27.10 -7.72 -38.93
C ILE A 486 26.26 -6.48 -38.63
N VAL A 487 24.94 -6.59 -38.79
CA VAL A 487 24.00 -5.50 -38.50
C VAL A 487 23.28 -5.79 -37.17
N LEU A 488 23.26 -4.75 -36.32
CA LEU A 488 22.53 -4.82 -35.06
C LEU A 488 21.03 -4.66 -35.31
N LYS A 489 20.23 -5.49 -34.67
CA LYS A 489 18.76 -5.46 -34.74
C LYS A 489 18.17 -4.19 -34.15
N ASN A 490 18.65 -3.80 -32.98
CA ASN A 490 18.29 -2.57 -32.30
C ASN A 490 19.56 -1.85 -31.81
N VAL A 491 19.61 -0.54 -32.00
CA VAL A 491 20.64 0.30 -31.42
C VAL A 491 20.01 1.57 -30.86
N ILE A 492 20.17 1.78 -29.58
CA ILE A 492 19.72 2.99 -28.89
C ILE A 492 20.95 3.63 -28.24
N LYS A 493 21.36 4.77 -28.76
CA LYS A 493 22.48 5.55 -28.23
C LYS A 493 22.07 7.00 -28.13
N THR A 494 21.58 7.36 -26.92
CA THR A 494 21.01 8.69 -26.66
C THR A 494 21.53 9.28 -25.38
N ARG A 495 21.51 10.61 -25.32
CA ARG A 495 21.74 11.41 -24.13
C ARG A 495 20.67 12.48 -24.05
N ASN A 496 19.85 12.37 -23.02
CA ASN A 496 18.78 13.29 -22.73
C ASN A 496 19.11 14.06 -21.45
N ASP A 497 18.96 15.37 -21.50
CA ASP A 497 19.16 16.28 -20.37
C ASP A 497 17.93 17.18 -20.27
N LEU A 498 17.15 17.01 -19.20
CA LEU A 498 15.85 17.66 -19.03
C LEU A 498 15.80 18.42 -17.71
N ASN A 499 15.39 19.68 -17.81
CA ASN A 499 15.05 20.51 -16.66
C ASN A 499 13.60 20.93 -16.78
N SER A 500 12.81 20.68 -15.73
CA SER A 500 11.41 21.07 -15.72
C SER A 500 10.95 21.62 -14.37
N GLN A 501 9.89 22.42 -14.41
CA GLN A 501 9.26 23.03 -13.26
C GLN A 501 7.78 22.74 -13.29
N ARG A 502 7.24 22.37 -12.13
CA ARG A 502 5.80 22.18 -11.92
C ARG A 502 5.32 23.05 -10.78
N PHE A 503 4.25 23.78 -11.00
CA PHE A 503 3.57 24.57 -9.98
C PHE A 503 2.16 24.01 -9.81
N SER A 504 1.77 23.73 -8.60
CA SER A 504 0.42 23.26 -8.32
C SER A 504 -0.17 23.90 -7.08
N GLY A 505 -1.47 23.99 -7.03
CA GLY A 505 -2.21 24.48 -5.88
C GLY A 505 -3.59 23.84 -5.79
N TYR A 506 -4.14 23.79 -4.59
CA TYR A 506 -5.49 23.32 -4.36
C TYR A 506 -6.20 24.16 -3.30
N PHE A 507 -7.51 24.17 -3.41
CA PHE A 507 -8.43 24.69 -2.40
C PHE A 507 -9.63 23.75 -2.31
N GLN A 508 -10.02 23.41 -1.09
CA GLN A 508 -11.23 22.61 -0.84
C GLN A 508 -11.94 23.04 0.44
N ASP A 509 -13.24 22.85 0.48
CA ASP A 509 -14.08 22.98 1.66
C ASP A 509 -14.80 21.67 1.94
N GLU A 510 -14.82 21.26 3.19
CA GLU A 510 -15.65 20.17 3.69
C GLU A 510 -16.71 20.77 4.62
N TYR A 511 -17.96 20.71 4.20
CA TYR A 511 -19.11 21.12 4.97
C TYR A 511 -19.76 19.92 5.65
N THR A 512 -19.75 19.91 6.97
CA THR A 512 -20.37 18.87 7.80
C THR A 512 -21.58 19.42 8.52
N VAL A 513 -22.71 18.70 8.40
CA VAL A 513 -23.95 18.99 9.13
C VAL A 513 -24.32 17.74 9.93
N GLN A 514 -24.50 17.93 11.23
CA GLN A 514 -25.01 16.90 12.14
C GLN A 514 -26.28 17.40 12.80
N LYS A 515 -27.41 16.78 12.47
CA LYS A 515 -28.73 17.14 13.05
C LYS A 515 -29.46 15.94 13.58
N PRO A 516 -30.09 16.04 14.78
CA PRO A 516 -31.03 15.04 15.27
C PRO A 516 -32.13 14.80 14.23
N GLY A 517 -32.38 13.54 13.85
CA GLY A 517 -33.39 13.14 12.88
C GLY A 517 -33.00 13.18 11.40
N LEU A 518 -31.98 13.95 10.98
CA LEU A 518 -31.39 13.89 9.64
C LEU A 518 -30.19 12.94 9.59
N GLY A 519 -29.38 12.94 10.64
CA GLY A 519 -28.12 12.25 10.70
C GLY A 519 -26.94 13.16 10.38
N GLU A 520 -25.85 12.57 9.89
CA GLU A 520 -24.62 13.27 9.51
C GLU A 520 -24.53 13.35 7.98
N LEU A 521 -24.42 14.57 7.47
CA LEU A 521 -24.17 14.85 6.05
C LEU A 521 -22.86 15.61 5.92
N ARG A 522 -21.94 15.08 5.11
CA ARG A 522 -20.68 15.75 4.74
C ARG A 522 -20.65 15.96 3.23
N ILE A 523 -20.35 17.17 2.83
CA ILE A 523 -20.18 17.54 1.43
C ILE A 523 -18.79 18.16 1.31
N SER A 524 -17.90 17.54 0.55
CA SER A 524 -16.62 18.14 0.23
C SER A 524 -16.56 18.52 -1.24
N GLY A 525 -16.06 19.71 -1.50
CA GLY A 525 -15.84 20.22 -2.84
C GLY A 525 -14.51 20.93 -2.92
N GLY A 526 -13.79 20.73 -4.00
CA GLY A 526 -12.49 21.36 -4.15
C GLY A 526 -12.00 21.37 -5.59
N VAL A 527 -10.99 22.17 -5.81
CA VAL A 527 -10.33 22.32 -7.09
C VAL A 527 -8.83 22.22 -6.92
N ARG A 528 -8.18 21.56 -7.87
CA ARG A 528 -6.73 21.54 -8.02
C ARG A 528 -6.36 22.10 -9.37
N MET A 529 -5.32 22.93 -9.38
CA MET A 529 -4.74 23.52 -10.59
C MET A 529 -3.26 23.18 -10.64
N ALA A 530 -2.73 23.00 -11.83
CA ALA A 530 -1.28 22.89 -11.99
C ALA A 530 -0.83 23.38 -13.36
N TYR A 531 0.43 23.78 -13.41
CA TYR A 531 1.14 24.20 -14.61
C TYR A 531 2.46 23.46 -14.69
N TRP A 532 2.78 22.92 -15.89
CA TRP A 532 4.05 22.25 -16.16
C TRP A 532 4.81 23.00 -17.26
N SER A 533 6.02 23.42 -16.95
CA SER A 533 6.82 24.27 -17.86
C SER A 533 7.33 23.53 -19.09
N LEU A 534 7.52 22.19 -19.02
CA LEU A 534 8.12 21.41 -20.11
C LEU A 534 7.24 21.42 -21.37
N ASN A 535 5.95 21.07 -21.21
CA ASN A 535 4.97 21.06 -22.30
C ASN A 535 3.99 22.24 -22.27
N ARG A 536 4.17 23.18 -21.33
CA ARG A 536 3.34 24.37 -21.12
C ARG A 536 1.86 24.05 -20.83
N GLU A 537 1.58 22.85 -20.32
CA GLU A 537 0.23 22.41 -20.02
C GLU A 537 -0.26 23.03 -18.71
N PHE A 538 -1.49 23.57 -18.75
CA PHE A 538 -2.24 23.99 -17.58
C PHE A 538 -3.48 23.12 -17.44
N TYR A 539 -3.79 22.66 -16.25
CA TYR A 539 -5.00 21.88 -15.99
C TYR A 539 -5.73 22.30 -14.72
N PHE A 540 -7.03 22.04 -14.74
CA PHE A 540 -8.01 22.40 -13.72
C PHE A 540 -8.85 21.17 -13.38
N ASN A 541 -8.81 20.73 -12.14
CA ASN A 541 -9.37 19.46 -11.65
C ASN A 541 -10.41 19.70 -10.57
N PRO A 542 -11.69 19.91 -10.88
CA PRO A 542 -12.75 19.95 -9.90
C PRO A 542 -13.06 18.54 -9.38
N ARG A 543 -13.33 18.44 -8.09
CA ARG A 543 -13.68 17.19 -7.40
C ARG A 543 -14.73 17.47 -6.35
N ALA A 544 -15.67 16.54 -6.18
CA ALA A 544 -16.70 16.63 -5.15
C ALA A 544 -17.00 15.25 -4.56
N GLN A 545 -17.41 15.24 -3.31
CA GLN A 545 -17.78 14.04 -2.58
C GLN A 545 -18.91 14.36 -1.61
N VAL A 546 -19.85 13.44 -1.48
CA VAL A 546 -20.94 13.48 -0.51
C VAL A 546 -20.91 12.19 0.31
N LEU A 547 -20.92 12.33 1.63
CA LEU A 547 -21.13 11.23 2.56
C LEU A 547 -22.39 11.50 3.36
N TYR A 548 -23.24 10.49 3.50
CA TYR A 548 -24.49 10.59 4.22
C TYR A 548 -24.69 9.40 5.14
N LYS A 549 -24.83 9.67 6.44
CA LYS A 549 -25.17 8.68 7.48
C LYS A 549 -26.55 9.03 8.04
N PRO A 550 -27.62 8.32 7.65
CA PRO A 550 -28.97 8.58 8.10
C PRO A 550 -29.16 8.29 9.60
N ALA A 551 -29.80 9.21 10.34
CA ALA A 551 -30.10 9.01 11.76
C ALA A 551 -31.25 8.02 12.03
N LYS A 552 -32.17 7.88 11.05
CA LYS A 552 -33.40 7.09 11.23
C LYS A 552 -33.29 5.62 10.85
N TRP A 553 -32.15 5.19 10.34
CA TRP A 553 -31.93 3.79 9.98
C TRP A 553 -31.49 2.99 11.20
N ASP A 554 -32.09 1.85 11.42
CA ASP A 554 -31.70 0.92 12.50
C ASP A 554 -30.27 0.32 12.27
N LYS A 555 -29.77 0.46 11.06
CA LYS A 555 -28.46 -0.05 10.65
C LYS A 555 -27.48 1.11 10.54
N ASP A 556 -26.26 0.91 11.03
CA ASP A 556 -25.16 1.87 10.90
C ASP A 556 -24.59 1.80 9.47
N ILE A 557 -25.24 2.53 8.56
CA ILE A 557 -24.88 2.59 7.15
C ILE A 557 -24.46 4.01 6.78
N THR A 558 -23.29 4.12 6.15
CA THR A 558 -22.81 5.37 5.53
C THR A 558 -22.81 5.20 4.03
N LEU A 559 -23.47 6.11 3.31
CA LEU A 559 -23.48 6.18 1.86
C LEU A 559 -22.43 7.18 1.38
N ARG A 560 -21.76 6.87 0.27
CA ARG A 560 -20.76 7.72 -0.37
C ARG A 560 -21.05 7.89 -1.85
N LEU A 561 -20.94 9.14 -2.34
CA LEU A 561 -20.89 9.44 -3.77
C LEU A 561 -19.72 10.38 -4.00
N ALA A 562 -18.81 10.04 -4.90
CA ALA A 562 -17.64 10.85 -5.22
C ALA A 562 -17.41 10.92 -6.72
N GLY A 563 -16.90 12.06 -7.20
CA GLY A 563 -16.59 12.22 -8.61
C GLY A 563 -15.66 13.41 -8.85
N GLY A 564 -15.02 13.42 -10.02
CA GLY A 564 -14.12 14.50 -10.38
C GLY A 564 -13.22 14.18 -11.55
N LEU A 565 -12.39 15.16 -11.90
CA LEU A 565 -11.35 15.07 -12.93
C LEU A 565 -10.00 14.83 -12.27
N TYR A 566 -9.19 13.98 -12.91
CA TYR A 566 -7.86 13.58 -12.46
C TYR A 566 -6.90 13.64 -13.62
N TYR A 567 -5.75 14.26 -13.41
CA TYR A 567 -4.66 14.39 -14.40
C TYR A 567 -3.39 13.83 -13.80
N GLN A 568 -2.62 13.14 -14.61
CA GLN A 568 -1.31 12.61 -14.26
C GLN A 568 -0.29 13.10 -15.28
N PRO A 569 0.61 14.02 -14.91
CA PRO A 569 1.73 14.36 -15.75
C PRO A 569 2.59 13.13 -16.02
N PRO A 570 3.09 12.94 -17.24
CA PRO A 570 3.96 11.81 -17.55
C PRO A 570 5.24 11.87 -16.69
N PHE A 571 5.68 10.72 -16.22
CA PHE A 571 7.01 10.58 -15.65
C PHE A 571 8.03 10.28 -16.76
N TYR A 572 9.31 10.42 -16.47
CA TYR A 572 10.37 10.40 -17.48
C TYR A 572 10.30 9.20 -18.43
N ARG A 573 10.09 7.97 -17.91
CA ARG A 573 10.07 6.77 -18.75
C ARG A 573 8.86 6.71 -19.72
N GLU A 574 7.73 7.35 -19.38
CA GLU A 574 6.59 7.47 -20.31
C GLU A 574 6.88 8.39 -21.49
N MET A 575 7.71 9.41 -21.27
CA MET A 575 8.11 10.36 -22.34
C MET A 575 9.11 9.74 -23.30
N ARG A 576 9.82 8.69 -22.88
CA ARG A 576 10.87 8.05 -23.69
C ARG A 576 10.27 7.04 -24.66
N ALA A 577 10.29 7.35 -25.93
CA ALA A 577 9.89 6.46 -27.01
C ALA A 577 10.82 5.24 -27.16
N PRO A 578 10.41 4.18 -27.88
CA PRO A 578 11.23 2.97 -28.06
C PRO A 578 12.59 3.18 -28.72
N ASP A 579 12.78 4.27 -29.46
CA ASP A 579 14.05 4.71 -30.08
C ASP A 579 14.97 5.47 -29.11
N GLY A 580 14.52 5.68 -27.85
CA GLY A 580 15.28 6.40 -26.84
C GLY A 580 15.11 7.92 -26.87
N ILE A 581 14.37 8.47 -27.84
CA ILE A 581 14.07 9.90 -27.94
C ILE A 581 12.98 10.27 -26.93
N VAL A 582 13.17 11.41 -26.26
CA VAL A 582 12.21 11.92 -25.29
C VAL A 582 11.23 12.87 -25.95
N ASN A 583 9.94 12.58 -25.86
CA ASN A 583 8.86 13.45 -26.31
C ASN A 583 8.52 14.47 -25.21
N THR A 584 9.00 15.70 -25.38
CA THR A 584 8.76 16.80 -24.42
C THR A 584 7.37 17.42 -24.54
N ASP A 585 6.64 17.16 -25.64
CA ASP A 585 5.29 17.66 -25.87
C ASP A 585 4.20 16.71 -25.36
N LEU A 586 4.61 15.60 -24.73
CA LEU A 586 3.68 14.61 -24.17
C LEU A 586 2.79 15.26 -23.11
N GLN A 587 1.48 15.14 -23.31
CA GLN A 587 0.48 15.71 -22.40
C GLN A 587 0.18 14.78 -21.22
N SER A 588 -0.37 15.35 -20.15
CA SER A 588 -0.87 14.60 -18.99
C SER A 588 -1.94 13.61 -19.41
N GLN A 589 -1.87 12.41 -18.86
CA GLN A 589 -2.95 11.43 -18.96
C GLN A 589 -4.14 11.88 -18.11
N LYS A 590 -5.36 11.62 -18.56
CA LYS A 590 -6.58 12.19 -17.99
C LYS A 590 -7.60 11.12 -17.65
N SER A 591 -8.35 11.35 -16.58
CA SER A 591 -9.43 10.46 -16.15
C SER A 591 -10.59 11.25 -15.50
N ALA A 592 -11.82 10.82 -15.77
CA ALA A 592 -13.00 11.24 -15.03
C ALA A 592 -13.52 10.06 -14.21
N HIS A 593 -13.72 10.26 -12.91
CA HIS A 593 -14.19 9.22 -11.99
C HIS A 593 -15.59 9.52 -11.48
N VAL A 594 -16.39 8.44 -11.33
CA VAL A 594 -17.61 8.41 -10.52
C VAL A 594 -17.56 7.17 -9.67
N VAL A 595 -17.73 7.32 -8.36
CA VAL A 595 -17.69 6.24 -7.37
C VAL A 595 -18.91 6.35 -6.47
N ALA A 596 -19.70 5.29 -6.35
CA ALA A 596 -20.79 5.17 -5.40
C ALA A 596 -20.47 4.03 -4.43
N GLY A 597 -20.56 4.31 -3.13
CA GLY A 597 -20.13 3.38 -2.10
C GLY A 597 -21.10 3.31 -0.91
N MET A 598 -21.03 2.21 -0.20
CA MET A 598 -21.75 1.95 1.03
C MET A 598 -20.78 1.32 2.04
N THR A 599 -20.77 1.84 3.25
CA THR A 599 -20.12 1.21 4.42
C THR A 599 -21.20 0.83 5.42
N TRP A 600 -21.22 -0.42 5.84
CA TRP A 600 -22.13 -0.94 6.84
C TRP A 600 -21.35 -1.50 8.01
N ASP A 601 -21.43 -0.81 9.16
CA ASP A 601 -20.87 -1.26 10.43
C ASP A 601 -21.97 -2.01 11.20
N PHE A 602 -21.66 -3.24 11.62
CA PHE A 602 -22.62 -4.07 12.36
C PHE A 602 -21.90 -4.96 13.36
N THR A 603 -22.67 -5.42 14.38
CA THR A 603 -22.18 -6.36 15.37
C THR A 603 -22.90 -7.69 15.25
N ARG A 604 -22.22 -8.79 15.51
CA ARG A 604 -22.78 -10.14 15.50
C ARG A 604 -22.34 -10.89 16.76
N GLY A 605 -23.24 -11.72 17.28
CA GLY A 605 -23.00 -12.58 18.45
C GLY A 605 -24.03 -12.37 19.54
N LYS A 606 -24.49 -13.49 20.19
CA LYS A 606 -25.49 -13.43 21.27
C LYS A 606 -24.86 -13.17 22.65
N LYS A 607 -23.64 -13.70 22.89
CA LYS A 607 -22.92 -13.58 24.17
C LYS A 607 -21.86 -12.47 24.17
N GLN A 608 -21.18 -12.28 23.06
CA GLN A 608 -20.17 -11.24 22.83
C GLN A 608 -20.46 -10.60 21.48
N GLN A 609 -20.73 -9.29 21.48
CA GLN A 609 -20.94 -8.53 20.24
C GLN A 609 -19.59 -8.23 19.60
N VAL A 610 -19.36 -8.81 18.44
CA VAL A 610 -18.11 -8.65 17.68
C VAL A 610 -18.38 -7.70 16.52
N PRO A 611 -17.52 -6.68 16.32
CA PRO A 611 -17.69 -5.70 15.24
C PRO A 611 -17.30 -6.29 13.87
N TYR A 612 -18.13 -6.00 12.89
CA TYR A 612 -17.90 -6.27 11.47
C TYR A 612 -18.11 -5.02 10.65
N ARG A 613 -17.38 -4.92 9.55
CA ARG A 613 -17.52 -3.83 8.57
C ARG A 613 -17.60 -4.39 7.17
N LEU A 614 -18.68 -4.08 6.46
CA LEU A 614 -18.83 -4.35 5.02
C LEU A 614 -18.72 -3.04 4.26
N ILE A 615 -17.78 -2.99 3.32
CA ILE A 615 -17.61 -1.87 2.38
C ILE A 615 -17.89 -2.39 0.98
N SER A 616 -18.71 -1.69 0.21
CA SER A 616 -19.00 -2.01 -1.17
C SER A 616 -18.97 -0.74 -2.01
N GLU A 617 -18.25 -0.76 -3.13
CA GLU A 617 -18.14 0.37 -4.05
C GLU A 617 -18.31 -0.07 -5.50
N VAL A 618 -19.15 0.66 -6.24
CA VAL A 618 -19.28 0.59 -7.70
C VAL A 618 -18.64 1.82 -8.29
N TYR A 619 -17.90 1.64 -9.37
CA TYR A 619 -17.17 2.75 -9.98
C TYR A 619 -17.15 2.68 -11.50
N TYR A 620 -17.01 3.88 -12.09
CA TYR A 620 -16.76 4.08 -13.50
C TYR A 620 -15.66 5.13 -13.68
N LYS A 621 -14.65 4.81 -14.51
CA LYS A 621 -13.57 5.72 -14.90
C LYS A 621 -13.55 5.81 -16.43
N LYS A 622 -13.60 7.03 -16.99
CA LYS A 622 -13.32 7.29 -18.39
C LYS A 622 -11.89 7.78 -18.50
N LEU A 623 -11.12 7.24 -19.47
CA LEU A 623 -9.70 7.54 -19.68
C LEU A 623 -9.52 8.16 -21.07
N TRP A 624 -8.65 9.17 -21.18
CA TRP A 624 -8.23 9.73 -22.47
C TRP A 624 -6.80 10.28 -22.37
N ASP A 625 -6.21 10.56 -23.54
CA ASP A 625 -4.80 10.97 -23.67
C ASP A 625 -3.83 9.97 -23.00
N GLN A 626 -4.16 8.67 -23.06
CA GLN A 626 -3.38 7.63 -22.39
C GLN A 626 -2.12 7.29 -23.21
N VAL A 627 -1.00 7.11 -22.48
CA VAL A 627 0.23 6.55 -23.03
C VAL A 627 0.15 5.03 -22.91
N ILE A 628 0.15 4.35 -24.04
CA ILE A 628 0.15 2.88 -24.03
C ILE A 628 1.54 2.33 -23.70
N TYR A 629 1.53 1.14 -23.13
CA TYR A 629 2.75 0.37 -22.89
C TYR A 629 2.57 -1.09 -23.27
N ASP A 630 3.64 -1.72 -23.68
CA ASP A 630 3.72 -3.16 -23.92
C ASP A 630 4.58 -3.82 -22.84
N ILE A 631 4.23 -5.04 -22.49
CA ILE A 631 5.02 -5.86 -21.56
C ILE A 631 5.81 -6.86 -22.41
N ASP A 632 7.12 -6.61 -22.50
CA ASP A 632 8.06 -7.47 -23.19
C ASP A 632 8.83 -8.29 -22.15
N ASN A 633 8.47 -9.56 -22.04
CA ASN A 633 8.86 -10.45 -20.95
C ASN A 633 8.38 -9.89 -19.60
N VAL A 634 9.23 -9.20 -18.87
CA VAL A 634 8.88 -8.51 -17.60
C VAL A 634 9.14 -7.00 -17.67
N ARG A 635 9.60 -6.49 -18.82
CA ARG A 635 9.92 -5.06 -19.01
C ARG A 635 8.72 -4.31 -19.57
N ILE A 636 8.45 -3.13 -19.02
CA ILE A 636 7.44 -2.20 -19.53
C ILE A 636 8.09 -1.27 -20.53
N ARG A 637 7.54 -1.20 -21.75
CA ARG A 637 7.96 -0.32 -22.84
C ARG A 637 6.83 0.64 -23.17
N TYR A 638 7.02 1.91 -22.91
CA TYR A 638 6.05 2.96 -23.22
C TYR A 638 6.16 3.42 -24.68
N SER A 639 5.04 3.86 -25.25
CA SER A 639 5.01 4.35 -26.63
C SER A 639 5.53 5.76 -26.79
N GLY A 640 5.60 6.56 -25.72
CA GLY A 640 5.96 7.97 -25.76
C GLY A 640 4.92 8.87 -26.43
N LYS A 641 3.66 8.43 -26.56
CA LYS A 641 2.60 9.17 -27.28
C LYS A 641 1.25 9.07 -26.54
N ASN A 642 0.49 10.16 -26.54
CA ASN A 642 -0.91 10.18 -26.09
C ASN A 642 -1.83 9.64 -27.18
N GLU A 643 -1.93 8.34 -27.33
CA GLU A 643 -2.56 7.71 -28.50
C GLU A 643 -3.74 6.78 -28.14
N ALA A 644 -4.12 6.70 -26.87
CA ALA A 644 -5.20 5.80 -26.48
C ALA A 644 -6.27 6.49 -25.60
N SER A 645 -7.47 5.93 -25.67
CA SER A 645 -8.60 6.23 -24.78
C SER A 645 -9.18 4.93 -24.24
N GLY A 646 -9.93 5.01 -23.14
CA GLY A 646 -10.50 3.79 -22.58
C GLY A 646 -11.52 4.04 -21.49
N TYR A 647 -11.94 2.96 -20.84
CA TYR A 647 -12.79 3.02 -19.66
C TYR A 647 -12.51 1.86 -18.71
N ILE A 648 -12.83 2.08 -17.46
CA ILE A 648 -12.76 1.07 -16.42
C ILE A 648 -14.06 1.12 -15.62
N THR A 649 -14.66 -0.04 -15.39
CA THR A 649 -15.84 -0.18 -14.53
C THR A 649 -15.69 -1.40 -13.65
N GLY A 650 -16.24 -1.35 -12.46
CA GLY A 650 -16.16 -2.50 -11.55
C GLY A 650 -16.97 -2.33 -10.27
N LEU A 651 -16.94 -3.42 -9.50
CA LEU A 651 -17.54 -3.56 -8.20
C LEU A 651 -16.49 -4.16 -7.25
N ASP A 652 -16.23 -3.47 -6.15
CA ASP A 652 -15.37 -3.96 -5.08
C ASP A 652 -16.19 -4.16 -3.82
N MET A 653 -15.94 -5.26 -3.10
CA MET A 653 -16.54 -5.55 -1.81
C MET A 653 -15.46 -6.01 -0.82
N ARG A 654 -15.54 -5.53 0.41
CA ARG A 654 -14.67 -5.93 1.51
C ARG A 654 -15.48 -6.17 2.76
N LEU A 655 -15.28 -7.33 3.37
CA LEU A 655 -15.79 -7.67 4.69
C LEU A 655 -14.59 -7.86 5.63
N ASN A 656 -14.56 -7.10 6.70
CA ASN A 656 -13.58 -7.32 7.77
C ASN A 656 -14.27 -7.38 9.15
N GLY A 657 -13.63 -8.08 10.07
CA GLY A 657 -14.09 -8.22 11.44
C GLY A 657 -13.37 -9.34 12.19
N GLU A 658 -13.66 -9.45 13.46
CA GLU A 658 -13.16 -10.52 14.30
C GLU A 658 -14.04 -11.76 14.17
N PHE A 659 -13.74 -12.63 13.20
CA PHE A 659 -14.45 -13.92 13.07
C PHE A 659 -14.09 -14.87 14.21
N VAL A 660 -12.91 -14.68 14.78
CA VAL A 660 -12.44 -15.28 16.02
C VAL A 660 -12.09 -14.12 16.98
N PRO A 661 -12.54 -14.12 18.24
CA PRO A 661 -12.26 -13.07 19.19
C PRO A 661 -10.75 -12.76 19.30
N GLY A 662 -10.37 -11.50 19.13
CA GLY A 662 -8.98 -11.06 19.15
C GLY A 662 -8.18 -11.31 17.85
N ALA A 663 -8.81 -11.88 16.81
CA ALA A 663 -8.18 -12.13 15.51
C ALA A 663 -8.99 -11.53 14.36
N GLU A 664 -8.58 -10.34 13.90
CA GLU A 664 -9.22 -9.67 12.77
C GLU A 664 -8.88 -10.36 11.44
N SER A 665 -9.86 -10.56 10.60
CA SER A 665 -9.75 -11.20 9.29
C SER A 665 -10.40 -10.35 8.21
N TRP A 666 -9.89 -10.46 6.97
CA TRP A 666 -10.33 -9.68 5.82
C TRP A 666 -10.69 -10.57 4.64
N PHE A 667 -11.77 -10.23 3.95
CA PHE A 667 -12.25 -10.87 2.72
C PHE A 667 -12.52 -9.78 1.68
N ASN A 668 -11.78 -9.79 0.59
CA ASN A 668 -11.93 -8.85 -0.52
C ASN A 668 -12.32 -9.59 -1.78
N ILE A 669 -13.28 -9.07 -2.51
CA ILE A 669 -13.64 -9.52 -3.87
C ILE A 669 -13.82 -8.31 -4.77
N SER A 670 -13.24 -8.36 -5.96
CA SER A 670 -13.35 -7.30 -6.95
C SER A 670 -13.69 -7.90 -8.33
N PHE A 671 -14.62 -7.24 -9.01
CA PHE A 671 -14.95 -7.50 -10.41
C PHE A 671 -14.60 -6.27 -11.23
N LEU A 672 -13.80 -6.46 -12.28
CA LEU A 672 -13.20 -5.38 -13.04
C LEU A 672 -13.29 -5.63 -14.54
N ARG A 673 -13.67 -4.60 -15.29
CA ARG A 673 -13.54 -4.55 -16.74
C ARG A 673 -12.78 -3.27 -17.13
N ALA A 674 -11.53 -3.43 -17.60
CA ALA A 674 -10.68 -2.33 -18.06
C ALA A 674 -10.40 -2.52 -19.56
N ARG A 675 -10.74 -1.53 -20.37
CA ARG A 675 -10.66 -1.56 -21.84
C ARG A 675 -9.94 -0.32 -22.34
N GLU A 676 -9.22 -0.48 -23.45
CA GLU A 676 -8.53 0.61 -24.17
C GLU A 676 -8.67 0.48 -25.67
N ALA A 677 -8.58 1.59 -26.37
CA ALA A 677 -8.57 1.65 -27.82
C ALA A 677 -7.51 2.65 -28.27
N ILE A 678 -6.69 2.28 -29.26
CA ILE A 678 -5.71 3.17 -29.90
C ILE A 678 -6.46 4.03 -30.91
N THR A 679 -6.26 5.33 -30.84
CA THR A 679 -6.90 6.30 -31.74
C THR A 679 -6.46 6.07 -33.19
N GLY A 680 -7.43 5.95 -34.09
CA GLY A 680 -7.18 5.74 -35.51
C GLY A 680 -6.81 4.31 -35.90
N LEU A 681 -6.87 3.34 -34.95
CA LEU A 681 -6.61 1.93 -35.22
C LEU A 681 -7.86 1.07 -35.02
N GLN A 682 -8.24 0.29 -36.05
CA GLN A 682 -9.30 -0.73 -35.91
C GLN A 682 -8.70 -1.98 -35.27
N HIS A 683 -9.09 -2.27 -34.04
CA HIS A 683 -8.65 -3.47 -33.34
C HIS A 683 -9.38 -4.72 -33.84
N GLN A 684 -8.71 -5.85 -33.77
CA GLN A 684 -9.27 -7.15 -34.09
C GLN A 684 -9.00 -8.16 -32.99
N ARG A 685 -9.93 -9.09 -32.86
CA ARG A 685 -9.78 -10.27 -32.00
C ARG A 685 -9.80 -11.52 -32.88
N ARG A 686 -8.86 -12.42 -32.64
CA ARG A 686 -8.84 -13.74 -33.27
C ARG A 686 -9.05 -14.78 -32.20
N ASP A 687 -10.15 -15.51 -32.30
CA ASP A 687 -10.44 -16.64 -31.43
C ASP A 687 -9.70 -17.91 -31.90
N LYS A 688 -9.43 -18.83 -30.96
CA LYS A 688 -8.69 -20.07 -31.25
C LYS A 688 -9.41 -20.88 -32.36
N GLY A 689 -8.69 -21.24 -33.42
CA GLY A 689 -9.20 -21.99 -34.55
C GLY A 689 -9.84 -21.16 -35.67
N GLN A 690 -9.89 -19.82 -35.54
CA GLN A 690 -10.34 -18.93 -36.63
C GLN A 690 -9.17 -18.41 -37.46
N ALA A 691 -9.31 -18.45 -38.78
CA ALA A 691 -8.30 -17.92 -39.71
C ALA A 691 -8.34 -16.39 -39.77
N GLU A 692 -9.50 -15.79 -39.69
CA GLU A 692 -9.72 -14.36 -39.80
C GLU A 692 -9.95 -13.68 -38.44
N GLY A 693 -9.49 -12.44 -38.28
CA GLY A 693 -9.78 -11.60 -37.14
C GLY A 693 -11.15 -10.96 -37.24
N MET A 694 -11.86 -10.86 -36.12
CA MET A 694 -13.11 -10.15 -35.99
C MET A 694 -12.84 -8.73 -35.48
N ASP A 695 -13.39 -7.71 -36.12
CA ASP A 695 -13.27 -6.32 -35.70
C ASP A 695 -13.90 -6.10 -34.32
N VAL A 696 -13.16 -5.43 -33.45
CA VAL A 696 -13.60 -5.07 -32.08
C VAL A 696 -13.36 -3.60 -31.83
N LYS A 697 -14.25 -2.98 -31.08
CA LYS A 697 -14.16 -1.55 -30.76
C LYS A 697 -13.00 -1.21 -29.81
N ASP A 698 -12.69 -2.11 -28.89
CA ASP A 698 -11.69 -1.92 -27.83
C ASP A 698 -11.06 -3.27 -27.45
N VAL A 699 -9.89 -3.21 -26.83
CA VAL A 699 -9.13 -4.38 -26.34
C VAL A 699 -8.94 -4.31 -24.83
N PRO A 700 -8.67 -5.43 -24.13
CA PRO A 700 -8.34 -5.37 -22.70
C PRO A 700 -7.08 -4.53 -22.45
N ARG A 701 -7.10 -3.69 -21.40
CA ARG A 701 -5.86 -3.11 -20.85
C ARG A 701 -4.96 -4.21 -20.27
N PRO A 702 -3.62 -4.04 -20.23
CA PRO A 702 -2.72 -5.02 -19.61
C PRO A 702 -3.07 -5.37 -18.16
N THR A 703 -3.66 -4.41 -17.44
CA THR A 703 -4.11 -4.54 -16.03
C THR A 703 -5.51 -5.16 -15.88
N ASN A 704 -6.18 -5.57 -16.97
CA ASN A 704 -7.54 -6.10 -16.93
C ASN A 704 -7.60 -7.51 -16.33
N GLN A 705 -7.86 -7.60 -15.05
CA GLN A 705 -8.11 -8.85 -14.32
C GLN A 705 -9.58 -8.88 -13.89
N PHE A 706 -10.40 -9.71 -14.58
CA PHE A 706 -11.87 -9.64 -14.45
C PHE A 706 -12.35 -9.89 -13.01
N MET A 707 -11.77 -10.85 -12.31
CA MET A 707 -12.12 -11.16 -10.94
C MET A 707 -10.84 -11.33 -10.11
N THR A 708 -10.80 -10.71 -8.95
CA THR A 708 -9.79 -10.96 -7.91
C THR A 708 -10.49 -11.25 -6.60
N PHE A 709 -10.01 -12.25 -5.89
CA PHE A 709 -10.44 -12.60 -4.55
C PHE A 709 -9.19 -12.73 -3.67
N SER A 710 -9.19 -12.06 -2.53
CA SER A 710 -8.12 -12.22 -1.55
C SER A 710 -8.71 -12.27 -0.15
N THR A 711 -8.18 -13.15 0.66
CA THR A 711 -8.56 -13.25 2.05
C THR A 711 -7.33 -13.43 2.93
N PHE A 712 -7.38 -12.84 4.08
CA PHE A 712 -6.46 -13.09 5.16
C PHE A 712 -7.28 -13.48 6.40
N PHE A 713 -7.08 -14.68 6.87
CA PHE A 713 -7.75 -15.24 8.02
C PHE A 713 -6.73 -15.53 9.13
N GLN A 714 -7.05 -15.11 10.34
CA GLN A 714 -6.26 -15.40 11.54
C GLN A 714 -7.10 -16.17 12.53
N ASP A 715 -6.45 -17.09 13.22
CA ASP A 715 -7.05 -17.84 14.35
C ASP A 715 -5.98 -18.20 15.38
N TYR A 716 -6.40 -18.46 16.59
CA TYR A 716 -5.59 -19.07 17.64
C TYR A 716 -5.87 -20.57 17.69
N LEU A 717 -4.84 -21.37 17.97
CA LEU A 717 -5.07 -22.78 18.15
C LEU A 717 -5.99 -23.01 19.38
N PRO A 718 -7.04 -23.84 19.29
CA PRO A 718 -7.91 -24.13 20.42
C PRO A 718 -7.11 -24.51 21.66
N ASN A 719 -7.40 -23.86 22.79
CA ASN A 719 -6.72 -24.02 24.08
C ASN A 719 -5.24 -23.54 24.13
N ASN A 720 -4.74 -22.86 23.11
CA ASN A 720 -3.38 -22.31 23.13
C ASN A 720 -3.33 -20.93 22.41
N GLU A 721 -3.60 -19.87 23.15
CA GLU A 721 -3.55 -18.48 22.65
C GLU A 721 -2.14 -18.02 22.25
N ASN A 722 -1.10 -18.78 22.60
CA ASN A 722 0.28 -18.48 22.19
C ASN A 722 0.59 -18.92 20.77
N LEU A 723 -0.24 -19.75 20.13
CA LEU A 723 -0.05 -20.22 18.77
C LEU A 723 -1.11 -19.61 17.85
N LYS A 724 -0.67 -18.70 17.00
CA LYS A 724 -1.47 -18.09 15.92
C LYS A 724 -1.29 -18.86 14.64
N VAL A 725 -2.38 -19.07 13.91
CA VAL A 725 -2.39 -19.59 12.55
C VAL A 725 -2.87 -18.47 11.61
N ASN A 726 -2.14 -18.24 10.55
CA ASN A 726 -2.44 -17.23 9.55
C ASN A 726 -2.61 -17.92 8.19
N LEU A 727 -3.72 -17.69 7.52
CA LEU A 727 -4.01 -18.19 6.17
C LEU A 727 -4.23 -17.01 5.23
N SER A 728 -3.45 -16.96 4.17
CA SER A 728 -3.64 -16.02 3.07
C SER A 728 -3.99 -16.77 1.80
N LEU A 729 -5.09 -16.38 1.15
CA LEU A 729 -5.52 -16.93 -0.13
C LEU A 729 -5.68 -15.77 -1.12
N THR A 730 -5.08 -15.91 -2.29
CA THR A 730 -5.26 -15.00 -3.42
C THR A 730 -5.63 -15.79 -4.67
N VAL A 731 -6.73 -15.39 -5.32
CA VAL A 731 -7.20 -15.96 -6.59
C VAL A 731 -7.47 -14.81 -7.54
N GLY A 732 -7.06 -14.94 -8.80
CA GLY A 732 -7.33 -13.94 -9.83
C GLY A 732 -7.45 -14.55 -11.22
N THR A 733 -8.34 -14.02 -12.04
CA THR A 733 -8.41 -14.40 -13.45
C THR A 733 -7.14 -13.97 -14.18
N GLY A 734 -6.73 -14.70 -15.21
CA GLY A 734 -5.51 -14.41 -15.96
C GLY A 734 -5.50 -13.00 -16.56
N GLN A 735 -4.36 -12.33 -16.45
CA GLN A 735 -4.12 -11.03 -17.08
C GLN A 735 -3.99 -11.20 -18.62
N PRO A 736 -4.38 -10.20 -19.40
CA PRO A 736 -4.21 -10.23 -20.85
C PRO A 736 -2.74 -9.98 -21.22
N PHE A 737 -2.31 -10.59 -22.33
CA PHE A 737 -1.01 -10.35 -22.91
C PHE A 737 -1.06 -10.34 -24.43
N GLY A 738 -0.08 -9.70 -25.06
CA GLY A 738 0.12 -9.71 -26.50
C GLY A 738 1.44 -10.39 -26.90
N ILE A 739 1.63 -10.63 -28.16
CA ILE A 739 2.87 -11.16 -28.72
C ILE A 739 3.83 -9.98 -28.94
N PRO A 740 5.05 -9.99 -28.39
CA PRO A 740 6.01 -8.88 -28.55
C PRO A 740 6.33 -8.61 -30.02
N GLY A 741 6.48 -7.33 -30.35
CA GLY A 741 6.81 -6.88 -31.71
C GLY A 741 5.73 -7.15 -32.76
N ASN A 742 4.55 -7.55 -32.34
CA ASN A 742 3.48 -7.93 -33.25
C ASN A 742 2.46 -6.82 -33.49
N ASN A 743 1.60 -7.07 -34.46
CA ASN A 743 0.58 -6.17 -34.93
C ASN A 743 -0.27 -5.57 -33.76
N ARG A 744 -0.23 -4.26 -33.61
CA ARG A 744 -1.01 -3.49 -32.59
C ARG A 744 -2.52 -3.70 -32.73
N VAL A 745 -2.98 -4.20 -33.89
CA VAL A 745 -4.38 -4.54 -34.15
C VAL A 745 -4.86 -5.66 -33.21
N PHE A 746 -4.04 -6.70 -32.98
CA PHE A 746 -4.35 -7.86 -32.12
C PHE A 746 -3.81 -7.70 -30.68
N ARG A 747 -3.68 -6.47 -30.20
CA ARG A 747 -3.15 -6.18 -28.87
C ARG A 747 -3.93 -6.90 -27.76
N ASN A 748 -3.22 -7.48 -26.78
CA ASN A 748 -3.78 -8.08 -25.55
C ASN A 748 -4.89 -9.13 -25.83
N THR A 749 -4.75 -9.91 -26.90
CA THR A 749 -5.77 -10.91 -27.33
C THR A 749 -5.77 -12.15 -26.44
N TYR A 750 -4.60 -12.53 -25.91
CA TYR A 750 -4.43 -13.75 -25.12
C TYR A 750 -4.54 -13.47 -23.62
N ARG A 751 -4.74 -14.52 -22.83
CA ARG A 751 -4.75 -14.44 -21.37
C ARG A 751 -3.87 -15.51 -20.75
N TYR A 752 -3.16 -15.15 -19.70
CA TYR A 752 -2.49 -16.12 -18.85
C TYR A 752 -3.52 -17.02 -18.14
N PRO A 753 -3.10 -18.21 -17.67
CA PRO A 753 -3.90 -19.00 -16.75
C PRO A 753 -4.29 -18.20 -15.50
N ALA A 754 -5.35 -18.63 -14.82
CA ALA A 754 -5.76 -18.02 -13.56
C ALA A 754 -4.66 -18.17 -12.48
N TYR A 755 -4.44 -17.11 -11.72
CA TYR A 755 -3.51 -17.08 -10.59
C TYR A 755 -4.19 -17.65 -9.35
N HIS A 756 -3.52 -18.59 -8.67
CA HIS A 756 -3.98 -19.18 -7.41
C HIS A 756 -2.81 -19.29 -6.44
N ARG A 757 -2.99 -18.80 -5.23
CA ARG A 757 -1.95 -18.92 -4.21
C ARG A 757 -2.56 -19.04 -2.83
N VAL A 758 -2.04 -19.99 -2.05
CA VAL A 758 -2.33 -20.17 -0.63
C VAL A 758 -1.03 -20.11 0.14
N ASP A 759 -0.95 -19.20 1.12
CA ASP A 759 0.16 -19.10 2.05
C ASP A 759 -0.34 -19.39 3.47
N LEU A 760 0.42 -20.13 4.23
CA LEU A 760 0.08 -20.56 5.59
C LEU A 760 1.22 -20.17 6.54
N GLY A 761 0.88 -19.57 7.66
CA GLY A 761 1.82 -19.18 8.70
C GLY A 761 1.42 -19.71 10.06
N PHE A 762 2.41 -20.20 10.83
CA PHE A 762 2.28 -20.56 12.23
C PHE A 762 3.20 -19.67 13.03
N SER A 763 2.67 -18.90 13.97
CA SER A 763 3.43 -17.99 14.81
C SER A 763 3.28 -18.37 16.27
N TYR A 764 4.36 -18.71 16.94
CA TYR A 764 4.39 -19.11 18.34
C TYR A 764 5.02 -18.00 19.20
N LEU A 765 4.30 -17.58 20.24
CA LEU A 765 4.77 -16.63 21.23
C LEU A 765 5.72 -17.32 22.20
N ILE A 766 7.03 -17.01 22.10
CA ILE A 766 8.08 -17.60 22.94
C ILE A 766 8.17 -16.86 24.28
N TRP A 767 7.95 -15.56 24.25
CA TRP A 767 8.06 -14.68 25.40
C TRP A 767 7.02 -13.57 25.33
N ASP A 768 6.43 -13.30 26.49
CA ASP A 768 5.60 -12.13 26.75
C ASP A 768 5.97 -11.52 28.10
N ARG A 769 6.01 -10.19 28.18
CA ARG A 769 6.39 -9.45 29.40
C ARG A 769 5.49 -9.76 30.60
N SER A 770 4.21 -10.11 30.39
CA SER A 770 3.31 -10.54 31.45
C SER A 770 3.80 -11.78 32.21
N TRP A 771 4.67 -12.61 31.58
CA TRP A 771 5.27 -13.79 32.19
C TRP A 771 6.51 -13.47 33.05
N ALA A 772 7.02 -12.23 33.03
CA ALA A 772 8.26 -11.83 33.71
C ALA A 772 8.19 -12.04 35.25
N SER A 773 7.01 -11.90 35.84
CA SER A 773 6.81 -12.15 37.27
C SER A 773 6.96 -13.62 37.68
N ARG A 774 6.61 -14.54 36.77
CA ARG A 774 6.67 -16.00 36.97
C ARG A 774 7.99 -16.61 36.51
N ARG A 775 8.75 -15.95 35.63
CA ARG A 775 9.99 -16.45 34.98
C ARG A 775 11.14 -15.48 35.12
N ASN A 776 11.57 -15.21 36.35
CA ASN A 776 12.57 -14.19 36.72
C ASN A 776 13.96 -14.36 36.10
N ARG A 777 14.34 -15.56 35.63
CA ARG A 777 15.68 -15.86 35.06
C ARG A 777 15.66 -16.09 33.55
N HIS A 778 14.55 -15.76 32.86
CA HIS A 778 14.46 -15.97 31.42
C HIS A 778 15.35 -14.99 30.64
N LEU A 779 16.09 -15.49 29.63
CA LEU A 779 17.00 -14.68 28.81
C LEU A 779 16.32 -13.52 28.08
N LEU A 780 15.04 -13.67 27.68
CA LEU A 780 14.26 -12.65 26.97
C LEU A 780 13.50 -11.69 27.91
N ARG A 781 13.83 -11.62 29.20
CA ARG A 781 13.11 -10.74 30.16
C ARG A 781 13.14 -9.25 29.79
N PHE A 782 14.17 -8.83 29.05
CA PHE A 782 14.27 -7.46 28.55
C PHE A 782 13.33 -7.17 27.36
N ALA A 783 12.79 -8.20 26.74
CA ALA A 783 11.86 -8.06 25.63
C ALA A 783 10.42 -7.85 26.12
N GLU A 784 9.63 -7.11 25.36
CA GLU A 784 8.20 -6.98 25.54
C GLU A 784 7.50 -8.26 25.09
N ASN A 785 7.76 -8.67 23.85
CA ASN A 785 7.31 -9.94 23.30
C ASN A 785 8.33 -10.50 22.29
N SER A 786 8.27 -11.83 22.09
CA SER A 786 9.13 -12.50 21.10
C SER A 786 8.34 -13.64 20.43
N TRP A 787 8.38 -13.64 19.09
CA TRP A 787 7.68 -14.58 18.24
C TRP A 787 8.63 -15.35 17.37
N ILE A 788 8.35 -16.65 17.17
CA ILE A 788 8.94 -17.44 16.09
C ILE A 788 7.82 -17.86 15.15
N SER A 789 8.04 -17.70 13.85
CA SER A 789 7.04 -18.03 12.84
C SER A 789 7.62 -18.95 11.78
N VAL A 790 6.82 -19.92 11.36
CA VAL A 790 7.08 -20.76 10.19
C VAL A 790 6.03 -20.38 9.15
N GLU A 791 6.49 -19.93 8.00
CA GLU A 791 5.63 -19.48 6.90
C GLU A 791 5.85 -20.44 5.71
N ILE A 792 4.76 -20.94 5.13
CA ILE A 792 4.76 -21.81 3.96
C ILE A 792 4.12 -21.05 2.81
N PHE A 793 4.93 -20.65 1.86
CA PHE A 793 4.48 -19.94 0.66
C PHE A 793 4.09 -20.92 -0.44
N ASN A 794 3.02 -20.61 -1.17
CA ASN A 794 2.46 -21.43 -2.25
C ASN A 794 2.25 -22.90 -1.79
N LEU A 795 1.48 -23.10 -0.74
CA LEU A 795 1.20 -24.39 -0.11
C LEU A 795 0.79 -25.46 -1.12
N MET A 796 -0.05 -25.08 -2.11
CA MET A 796 -0.59 -25.97 -3.13
C MET A 796 0.39 -26.27 -4.26
N LYS A 797 1.59 -25.67 -4.27
CA LYS A 797 2.62 -25.81 -5.32
C LYS A 797 2.08 -25.49 -6.72
N VAL A 798 1.21 -24.49 -6.84
CA VAL A 798 0.65 -24.06 -8.13
C VAL A 798 1.72 -23.38 -8.97
N GLN A 799 1.81 -23.73 -10.25
CA GLN A 799 2.71 -23.08 -11.20
C GLN A 799 2.02 -21.86 -11.81
N ASN A 800 2.14 -20.71 -11.15
CA ASN A 800 1.61 -19.45 -11.64
C ASN A 800 2.54 -18.86 -12.70
N VAL A 801 2.00 -18.47 -13.85
CA VAL A 801 2.75 -17.90 -14.96
C VAL A 801 3.01 -16.42 -14.70
N ALA A 802 4.29 -16.01 -14.74
CA ALA A 802 4.71 -14.61 -14.61
C ALA A 802 4.82 -13.90 -15.96
N SER A 803 5.40 -14.58 -16.96
CA SER A 803 5.64 -14.05 -18.30
C SER A 803 5.85 -15.19 -19.29
N ASN A 804 6.01 -14.85 -20.57
CA ASN A 804 6.39 -15.79 -21.61
C ASN A 804 7.73 -15.38 -22.22
N THR A 805 8.60 -16.38 -22.47
CA THR A 805 9.77 -16.22 -23.32
C THR A 805 9.39 -16.61 -24.73
N TRP A 806 9.66 -15.73 -25.71
CA TRP A 806 9.21 -15.89 -27.09
C TRP A 806 10.37 -16.27 -27.99
N PHE A 807 10.12 -17.25 -28.88
CA PHE A 807 11.07 -17.71 -29.89
C PHE A 807 10.41 -17.74 -31.24
N LYS A 808 11.21 -17.53 -32.30
CA LYS A 808 10.80 -17.70 -33.68
C LYS A 808 11.37 -18.99 -34.24
N SER A 809 10.51 -19.73 -34.97
CA SER A 809 10.97 -20.85 -35.77
C SER A 809 11.62 -20.39 -37.08
N ILE A 810 12.31 -21.30 -37.76
CA ILE A 810 12.81 -21.09 -39.11
C ILE A 810 11.69 -20.76 -40.12
N TYR A 811 10.44 -21.12 -39.83
CA TYR A 811 9.25 -20.79 -40.64
C TYR A 811 8.59 -19.46 -40.19
N ASN A 812 9.27 -18.61 -39.43
CA ASN A 812 8.74 -17.35 -38.87
C ASN A 812 7.49 -17.52 -37.98
N VAL A 813 7.25 -18.71 -37.44
CA VAL A 813 6.20 -18.95 -36.45
C VAL A 813 6.73 -18.63 -35.06
N GLN A 814 5.93 -17.91 -34.27
CA GLN A 814 6.30 -17.57 -32.87
C GLN A 814 5.79 -18.61 -31.89
N TYR A 815 6.68 -19.06 -31.01
CA TYR A 815 6.38 -19.97 -29.92
C TYR A 815 6.66 -19.26 -28.59
N SER A 816 5.88 -19.61 -27.57
CA SER A 816 6.08 -19.09 -26.22
C SER A 816 6.32 -20.20 -25.21
N ILE A 817 7.25 -19.99 -24.32
CA ILE A 817 7.53 -20.84 -23.17
C ILE A 817 7.21 -20.06 -21.91
N PRO A 818 6.30 -20.55 -21.05
CA PRO A 818 5.91 -19.85 -19.84
C PRO A 818 7.07 -19.83 -18.81
N ASN A 819 7.24 -18.69 -18.19
CA ASN A 819 8.09 -18.51 -17.01
C ASN A 819 7.18 -18.51 -15.78
N TYR A 820 7.48 -19.36 -14.81
CA TYR A 820 6.65 -19.53 -13.62
C TYR A 820 7.20 -18.71 -12.45
N LEU A 821 6.29 -18.27 -11.59
CA LEU A 821 6.59 -17.66 -10.29
C LEU A 821 7.10 -18.72 -9.30
N THR A 822 7.35 -18.29 -8.06
CA THR A 822 7.96 -19.16 -7.04
C THR A 822 7.13 -20.41 -6.73
N SER A 823 7.81 -21.55 -6.66
CA SER A 823 7.25 -22.79 -6.18
C SER A 823 7.07 -22.75 -4.64
N ARG A 824 6.57 -23.85 -4.03
CA ARG A 824 6.40 -23.91 -2.57
C ARG A 824 7.73 -23.70 -1.84
N ARG A 825 7.73 -22.79 -0.83
CA ARG A 825 8.89 -22.45 0.01
C ARG A 825 8.49 -22.33 1.46
N ILE A 826 9.45 -22.60 2.34
CA ILE A 826 9.30 -22.47 3.79
C ILE A 826 10.22 -21.34 4.25
N ASN A 827 9.68 -20.39 4.99
CA ASN A 827 10.42 -19.30 5.62
C ASN A 827 10.35 -19.45 7.14
N LEU A 828 11.47 -19.23 7.79
CA LEU A 828 11.57 -19.16 9.24
C LEU A 828 11.79 -17.70 9.63
N LYS A 829 10.96 -17.16 10.54
CA LYS A 829 11.03 -15.76 10.97
C LYS A 829 11.06 -15.70 12.50
N PHE A 830 11.97 -14.92 13.01
CA PHE A 830 12.05 -14.53 14.41
C PHE A 830 11.78 -13.04 14.52
N ARG A 831 10.93 -12.64 15.47
CA ARG A 831 10.65 -11.23 15.78
C ARG A 831 10.66 -11.01 17.28
N MET A 832 11.34 -9.94 17.71
CA MET A 832 11.40 -9.52 19.11
C MET A 832 11.14 -8.03 19.19
N SER A 833 10.28 -7.63 20.12
CA SER A 833 10.04 -6.24 20.49
C SER A 833 10.53 -5.98 21.90
N PHE A 834 11.01 -4.78 22.16
CA PHE A 834 11.49 -4.35 23.50
C PHE A 834 11.02 -2.94 23.82
N HIS A 835 10.87 -2.69 25.11
CA HIS A 835 10.38 -1.41 25.65
C HIS A 835 11.34 -0.92 26.74
#